data_8ad070ff6eedcdab3ff7688ea922b342
#
_entry.id   8ad070ff6eedcdab3ff7688ea922b342
#
_cell.length_a   1.000
_cell.length_b   1.000
_cell.length_c   1.000
_cell.angle_alpha   90.00
_cell.angle_beta   90.00
_cell.angle_gamma   90.00
#
_symmetry.space_group_name_H-M   'P 1'
#
loop_
_entity.id
_entity.type
_entity.pdbx_description
1 polymer ?
#
loop_
_entity_poly.entity_id
_entity_poly.type
_entity_poly.pdbx_seq_one_letter_code
_entity_poly.pdbx_strand_id
1 'polypeptide(L)'
;MKTDISAVNPKENIIIKGAKLHNLKNIDVVIPRNKLVVITGLSGSGKSSLAFDTLYAEGQRRYVESLSSYARQFLGKLHKPKVDYIKGIAPAIAIEQKVNSTNPRSTVGTSTEIYDYIKLLFARIGKTFSPISGKEVKKDTVSDVINFIKKYDSNTKLLLLSPVTIDEKRDLKTVLQVLEQQGYARLKWNDTVHRIADFPQEKFKGEPLFLVVDRVVTKEDEDFYNRLADAVQTAFFEGKGTCFIESITDQKIAEFSNKFALDGLSFLEPNTHLFSFNNPYGACPTCEGYGNVIGIDKDLVVPNTGLSIFEDAIFPFKTPSYLHYKEHLIEVAYQFDLPIHKPWFELSEKQKELVWNGNSSFRGIHHFFSILEEKSYKIQNRVMLSRYRGKTKCTTCDGKRLRDETNYVKINEKNISDLVALPLDELAAFFASLQLDIHQEKIGKRLLTEINNRLQFLTDVGLNYLTINRTSNTLSGGESQRINLATSLGSSLVGSMYILDEPSIGLHPKDTERLIRVLKELRNLGNTVIVVEHDEDIMKEADYIIDIGPEAGTFGGHVVAEGDFKAILKSDSLTAKYLNEDLKIEVPTKRRSTLNRIEIIGARENNLQNIDVTFPLNCLSVITGVSGSGKSTLVKNILYPILQKKLIGHGNKIGQHTAIKGDFDTLKHVEFIDQNPIGRSSRSNPVTYIKAYDDIRALFSNQKLSTIRNYKPKHFSFNVEGGRCEVCKGEGEVTIEMQFMADVHLECDVCNGKRFKKEVLEVKYDGKSIDDILNLTIDDAVAFFSENLVTKIAQKLKPLQDVGLGYVQLGQSSSTLSGGEAQRIKLASFLVKGHTKDKALFIFDEPTTGLHFHDIKKLLASFNALIEKGHSIVVIEHNIELIKCADYIIDLGPEGGKNGGNLIFQGTPEKLAKNKKSHTAKYLAEKLLF
;
A
#
# COMPACT_ATOMS: atom_id res chain seq x y z
N MET A 1 -35.03 -26.75 -14.09
CA MET A 1 -35.26 -28.01 -13.35
C MET A 1 -34.52 -27.88 -12.02
N LYS A 2 -35.20 -28.01 -10.86
CA LYS A 2 -34.48 -28.03 -9.57
C LYS A 2 -33.70 -29.35 -9.51
N THR A 3 -32.40 -29.29 -9.56
CA THR A 3 -31.51 -30.45 -9.39
C THR A 3 -31.80 -31.06 -8.03
N ASP A 4 -32.11 -32.38 -7.99
CA ASP A 4 -32.27 -33.07 -6.70
C ASP A 4 -30.92 -33.12 -5.99
N ILE A 5 -30.71 -32.18 -5.05
CA ILE A 5 -29.46 -31.97 -4.33
C ILE A 5 -29.05 -33.21 -3.52
N SER A 6 -30.00 -34.08 -3.19
CA SER A 6 -29.72 -35.31 -2.43
C SER A 6 -28.88 -36.32 -3.20
N ALA A 7 -28.93 -36.30 -4.53
CA ALA A 7 -28.23 -37.22 -5.43
C ALA A 7 -26.82 -36.70 -5.85
N VAL A 8 -26.45 -35.45 -5.49
CA VAL A 8 -25.19 -34.82 -5.90
C VAL A 8 -24.03 -35.34 -5.07
N ASN A 9 -22.90 -35.70 -5.74
CA ASN A 9 -21.69 -36.23 -5.11
C ASN A 9 -20.89 -35.10 -4.38
N PRO A 10 -20.74 -35.14 -3.03
CA PRO A 10 -20.00 -34.14 -2.30
C PRO A 10 -18.47 -34.14 -2.54
N LYS A 11 -17.92 -35.17 -3.20
CA LYS A 11 -16.51 -35.21 -3.56
C LYS A 11 -16.20 -34.32 -4.76
N GLU A 12 -17.16 -34.11 -5.62
CA GLU A 12 -17.05 -33.33 -6.86
C GLU A 12 -17.70 -31.96 -6.76
N ASN A 13 -18.57 -31.77 -5.76
CA ASN A 13 -19.34 -30.55 -5.61
C ASN A 13 -19.38 -30.08 -4.16
N ILE A 14 -19.46 -28.76 -3.97
CA ILE A 14 -19.84 -28.11 -2.71
C ILE A 14 -21.35 -27.94 -2.76
N ILE A 15 -22.06 -28.52 -1.79
CA ILE A 15 -23.52 -28.55 -1.72
C ILE A 15 -23.96 -27.67 -0.55
N ILE A 16 -24.69 -26.59 -0.84
CA ILE A 16 -25.30 -25.70 0.15
C ILE A 16 -26.80 -25.95 0.12
N LYS A 17 -27.39 -26.24 1.28
CA LYS A 17 -28.85 -26.41 1.40
C LYS A 17 -29.41 -25.41 2.38
N GLY A 18 -30.46 -24.70 1.96
CA GLY A 18 -31.23 -23.84 2.81
C GLY A 18 -30.52 -22.61 3.30
N ALA A 19 -29.75 -21.92 2.45
CA ALA A 19 -29.08 -20.69 2.85
C ALA A 19 -30.07 -19.54 3.06
N LYS A 20 -30.09 -18.97 4.29
CA LYS A 20 -31.09 -17.99 4.77
C LYS A 20 -30.43 -16.74 5.38
N LEU A 21 -29.15 -16.50 5.12
CA LEU A 21 -28.44 -15.39 5.73
C LEU A 21 -28.74 -14.08 4.99
N HIS A 22 -28.90 -12.99 5.73
CA HIS A 22 -29.26 -11.67 5.22
C HIS A 22 -30.50 -11.72 4.30
N ASN A 23 -30.35 -11.38 3.02
CA ASN A 23 -31.46 -11.39 2.05
C ASN A 23 -31.64 -12.71 1.31
N LEU A 24 -30.81 -13.74 1.53
CA LEU A 24 -30.94 -15.04 0.88
C LEU A 24 -32.27 -15.74 1.24
N LYS A 25 -32.98 -16.20 0.23
CA LYS A 25 -34.37 -16.72 0.33
C LYS A 25 -34.42 -18.24 0.42
N ASN A 26 -33.72 -18.85 1.38
CA ASN A 26 -33.70 -20.30 1.57
C ASN A 26 -33.23 -21.01 0.30
N ILE A 27 -32.11 -20.56 -0.24
CA ILE A 27 -31.63 -21.09 -1.53
C ILE A 27 -30.78 -22.34 -1.35
N ASP A 28 -30.90 -23.20 -2.34
CA ASP A 28 -30.09 -24.38 -2.53
C ASP A 28 -29.10 -24.12 -3.66
N VAL A 29 -27.81 -24.41 -3.46
CA VAL A 29 -26.76 -24.11 -4.46
C VAL A 29 -25.80 -25.29 -4.56
N VAL A 30 -25.42 -25.66 -5.79
CA VAL A 30 -24.38 -26.64 -6.07
C VAL A 30 -23.24 -25.98 -6.81
N ILE A 31 -22.03 -26.04 -6.23
CA ILE A 31 -20.83 -25.43 -6.78
C ILE A 31 -19.85 -26.54 -7.16
N PRO A 32 -19.47 -26.69 -8.43
CA PRO A 32 -18.51 -27.70 -8.85
C PRO A 32 -17.12 -27.39 -8.28
N ARG A 33 -16.41 -28.42 -7.79
CA ARG A 33 -15.04 -28.29 -7.27
C ARG A 33 -14.03 -28.28 -8.41
N ASN A 34 -12.83 -27.72 -8.12
CA ASN A 34 -11.72 -27.59 -9.06
C ASN A 34 -12.10 -26.84 -10.34
N LYS A 35 -12.97 -25.85 -10.22
CA LYS A 35 -13.47 -25.01 -11.30
C LYS A 35 -13.33 -23.55 -10.96
N LEU A 36 -13.31 -22.71 -11.99
CA LEU A 36 -13.48 -21.27 -11.88
C LEU A 36 -14.98 -20.96 -11.88
N VAL A 37 -15.49 -20.55 -10.74
CA VAL A 37 -16.92 -20.28 -10.53
C VAL A 37 -17.12 -18.80 -10.32
N VAL A 38 -18.01 -18.18 -11.10
CA VAL A 38 -18.36 -16.76 -10.93
C VAL A 38 -19.74 -16.64 -10.28
N ILE A 39 -19.83 -15.84 -9.21
CA ILE A 39 -21.10 -15.45 -8.59
C ILE A 39 -21.39 -14.03 -9.03
N THR A 40 -22.44 -13.83 -9.82
CA THR A 40 -22.83 -12.52 -10.38
C THR A 40 -24.25 -12.12 -9.98
N GLY A 41 -24.73 -10.97 -10.43
CA GLY A 41 -26.05 -10.40 -10.16
C GLY A 41 -25.98 -8.94 -9.70
N LEU A 42 -27.10 -8.27 -9.49
CA LEU A 42 -27.18 -6.89 -9.07
C LEU A 42 -26.43 -6.59 -7.76
N SER A 43 -25.99 -5.34 -7.58
CA SER A 43 -25.48 -4.87 -6.27
C SER A 43 -26.58 -5.05 -5.21
N GLY A 44 -26.23 -5.67 -4.06
CA GLY A 44 -27.19 -5.98 -2.99
C GLY A 44 -28.12 -7.18 -3.27
N SER A 45 -27.87 -7.99 -4.33
CA SER A 45 -28.68 -9.20 -4.59
C SER A 45 -28.40 -10.37 -3.65
N GLY A 46 -27.27 -10.37 -2.90
CA GLY A 46 -26.89 -11.42 -1.96
C GLY A 46 -25.66 -12.23 -2.35
N LYS A 47 -24.88 -11.78 -3.35
CA LYS A 47 -23.62 -12.42 -3.79
C LYS A 47 -22.62 -12.63 -2.66
N SER A 48 -22.27 -11.53 -1.97
CA SER A 48 -21.31 -11.55 -0.86
C SER A 48 -21.86 -12.37 0.33
N SER A 49 -23.18 -12.34 0.57
CA SER A 49 -23.83 -13.18 1.59
C SER A 49 -23.67 -14.67 1.30
N LEU A 50 -23.72 -15.09 0.03
CA LEU A 50 -23.45 -16.47 -0.35
C LEU A 50 -21.96 -16.80 -0.27
N ALA A 51 -21.08 -15.97 -0.87
CA ALA A 51 -19.66 -16.25 -1.02
C ALA A 51 -18.90 -16.14 0.31
N PHE A 52 -19.08 -15.01 1.01
CA PHE A 52 -18.29 -14.70 2.21
C PHE A 52 -19.02 -15.09 3.50
N ASP A 53 -20.23 -14.60 3.71
CA ASP A 53 -20.95 -14.82 4.97
C ASP A 53 -21.45 -16.26 5.12
N THR A 54 -21.57 -17.00 4.03
CA THR A 54 -22.03 -18.42 4.06
C THR A 54 -20.88 -19.39 3.80
N LEU A 55 -20.26 -19.36 2.62
CA LEU A 55 -19.21 -20.33 2.24
C LEU A 55 -17.90 -20.14 2.98
N TYR A 56 -17.35 -18.93 2.93
CA TYR A 56 -16.09 -18.62 3.61
C TYR A 56 -16.23 -18.78 5.11
N ALA A 57 -17.29 -18.23 5.70
CA ALA A 57 -17.54 -18.31 7.13
C ALA A 57 -17.62 -19.77 7.64
N GLU A 58 -18.28 -20.66 6.90
CA GLU A 58 -18.33 -22.09 7.26
C GLU A 58 -17.00 -22.78 7.05
N GLY A 59 -16.26 -22.46 5.98
CA GLY A 59 -14.93 -23.00 5.73
C GLY A 59 -13.95 -22.61 6.83
N GLN A 60 -13.95 -21.34 7.22
CA GLN A 60 -13.15 -20.83 8.33
C GLN A 60 -13.55 -21.45 9.67
N ARG A 61 -14.85 -21.54 9.95
CA ARG A 61 -15.37 -22.20 11.17
C ARG A 61 -14.87 -23.64 11.31
N ARG A 62 -14.96 -24.44 10.26
CA ARG A 62 -14.45 -25.81 10.26
C ARG A 62 -12.95 -25.91 10.43
N TYR A 63 -12.21 -25.01 9.80
CA TYR A 63 -10.77 -24.93 9.98
C TYR A 63 -10.41 -24.63 11.45
N VAL A 64 -11.04 -23.62 12.05
CA VAL A 64 -10.82 -23.27 13.47
C VAL A 64 -11.22 -24.41 14.41
N GLU A 65 -12.32 -25.12 14.12
CA GLU A 65 -12.74 -26.30 14.90
C GLU A 65 -11.75 -27.45 14.83
N SER A 66 -10.96 -27.54 13.76
CA SER A 66 -9.89 -28.57 13.63
C SER A 66 -8.64 -28.24 14.43
N LEU A 67 -8.46 -26.99 14.90
CA LEU A 67 -7.34 -26.55 15.69
C LEU A 67 -7.41 -27.09 17.14
N SER A 68 -6.27 -26.98 17.87
CA SER A 68 -6.19 -27.38 19.27
C SER A 68 -7.17 -26.62 20.16
N SER A 69 -7.58 -27.23 21.30
CA SER A 69 -8.46 -26.56 22.28
C SER A 69 -7.91 -25.24 22.79
N TYR A 70 -6.59 -25.13 22.90
CA TYR A 70 -5.90 -23.89 23.28
C TYR A 70 -6.09 -22.79 22.23
N ALA A 71 -5.85 -23.07 20.95
CA ALA A 71 -6.06 -22.11 19.86
C ALA A 71 -7.53 -21.66 19.76
N ARG A 72 -8.48 -22.57 19.98
CA ARG A 72 -9.92 -22.25 19.98
C ARG A 72 -10.34 -21.30 21.11
N GLN A 73 -9.68 -21.33 22.25
CA GLN A 73 -9.94 -20.39 23.36
C GLN A 73 -9.64 -18.94 23.00
N PHE A 74 -8.62 -18.71 22.18
CA PHE A 74 -8.25 -17.36 21.71
C PHE A 74 -9.11 -16.88 20.54
N LEU A 75 -9.56 -17.79 19.67
CA LEU A 75 -10.31 -17.45 18.46
C LEU A 75 -11.81 -17.28 18.70
N GLY A 76 -12.31 -17.62 19.89
CA GLY A 76 -13.74 -17.54 20.23
C GLY A 76 -14.60 -18.55 19.46
N LYS A 77 -15.90 -18.53 19.71
CA LYS A 77 -16.89 -19.34 18.96
C LYS A 77 -17.33 -18.57 17.70
N LEU A 78 -16.89 -19.03 16.53
CA LEU A 78 -17.43 -18.56 15.27
C LEU A 78 -18.88 -19.01 15.11
N HIS A 79 -19.77 -18.10 14.75
CA HIS A 79 -21.17 -18.42 14.54
C HIS A 79 -21.35 -19.29 13.29
N LYS A 80 -22.17 -20.33 13.40
CA LYS A 80 -22.56 -21.13 12.24
C LYS A 80 -23.47 -20.29 11.34
N PRO A 81 -23.20 -20.23 10.03
CA PRO A 81 -24.11 -19.56 9.11
C PRO A 81 -25.50 -20.18 9.14
N LYS A 82 -26.56 -19.39 8.90
CA LYS A 82 -27.95 -19.85 8.87
C LYS A 82 -28.21 -20.68 7.61
N VAL A 83 -27.80 -21.94 7.65
CA VAL A 83 -27.98 -22.94 6.59
C VAL A 83 -28.45 -24.26 7.19
N ASP A 84 -29.16 -25.07 6.41
CA ASP A 84 -29.54 -26.43 6.85
C ASP A 84 -28.27 -27.30 6.92
N TYR A 85 -27.48 -27.36 5.85
CA TYR A 85 -26.14 -27.96 5.86
C TYR A 85 -25.27 -27.48 4.67
N ILE A 86 -23.95 -27.62 4.82
CA ILE A 86 -23.00 -27.49 3.72
C ILE A 86 -22.11 -28.74 3.70
N LYS A 87 -22.02 -29.41 2.52
CA LYS A 87 -21.17 -30.59 2.29
C LYS A 87 -20.11 -30.29 1.24
N GLY A 88 -19.00 -31.02 1.24
CA GLY A 88 -17.95 -30.93 0.23
C GLY A 88 -17.04 -29.69 0.35
N ILE A 89 -17.12 -28.92 1.45
CA ILE A 89 -16.33 -27.71 1.65
C ILE A 89 -14.85 -28.06 1.90
N ALA A 90 -13.96 -27.33 1.25
CA ALA A 90 -12.50 -27.38 1.44
C ALA A 90 -12.03 -26.25 2.36
N PRO A 91 -10.77 -26.25 2.84
CA PRO A 91 -10.19 -25.09 3.50
C PRO A 91 -10.36 -23.83 2.65
N ALA A 92 -10.89 -22.77 3.26
CA ALA A 92 -11.28 -21.56 2.55
C ALA A 92 -10.28 -20.41 2.80
N ILE A 93 -9.88 -19.75 1.74
CA ILE A 93 -9.00 -18.56 1.74
C ILE A 93 -9.79 -17.43 1.08
N ALA A 94 -10.03 -16.35 1.82
CA ALA A 94 -10.66 -15.15 1.27
C ALA A 94 -9.61 -14.12 0.86
N ILE A 95 -9.80 -13.50 -0.30
CA ILE A 95 -8.98 -12.41 -0.82
C ILE A 95 -9.88 -11.20 -1.02
N GLU A 96 -9.96 -10.37 0.02
CA GLU A 96 -10.77 -9.15 0.07
C GLU A 96 -9.97 -7.91 -0.35
N GLN A 97 -10.69 -6.83 -0.65
CA GLN A 97 -10.09 -5.55 -1.05
C GLN A 97 -9.53 -4.72 0.10
N LYS A 98 -9.83 -5.09 1.34
CA LYS A 98 -9.42 -4.29 2.50
C LYS A 98 -7.91 -4.34 2.68
N VAL A 99 -7.30 -3.17 2.81
CA VAL A 99 -5.90 -3.06 3.22
C VAL A 99 -5.80 -3.42 4.70
N ASN A 100 -5.43 -4.65 5.00
CA ASN A 100 -5.42 -5.19 6.37
C ASN A 100 -4.26 -4.70 7.24
N SER A 101 -3.34 -3.88 6.71
CA SER A 101 -2.15 -3.47 7.46
C SER A 101 -2.18 -1.99 7.81
N THR A 102 -2.40 -1.69 9.08
CA THR A 102 -2.17 -0.36 9.69
C THR A 102 -0.71 -0.16 10.08
N ASN A 103 0.12 -1.20 10.01
CA ASN A 103 1.52 -1.14 10.41
C ASN A 103 2.34 -0.31 9.40
N PRO A 104 2.91 0.84 9.82
CA PRO A 104 3.66 1.72 8.93
C PRO A 104 5.00 1.13 8.45
N ARG A 105 5.45 0.03 9.03
CA ARG A 105 6.66 -0.71 8.61
C ARG A 105 6.38 -1.77 7.55
N SER A 106 5.12 -2.16 7.34
CA SER A 106 4.73 -3.14 6.32
C SER A 106 4.97 -2.59 4.92
N THR A 107 5.60 -3.39 4.07
CA THR A 107 5.90 -3.07 2.67
C THR A 107 5.44 -4.17 1.74
N VAL A 108 5.39 -3.90 0.44
CA VAL A 108 5.14 -4.93 -0.58
C VAL A 108 6.09 -6.11 -0.38
N GLY A 109 7.39 -5.84 -0.20
CA GLY A 109 8.40 -6.90 -0.01
C GLY A 109 8.20 -7.75 1.23
N THR A 110 7.73 -7.18 2.35
CA THR A 110 7.43 -7.96 3.56
C THR A 110 6.11 -8.71 3.46
N SER A 111 5.12 -8.16 2.77
CA SER A 111 3.82 -8.83 2.57
C SER A 111 3.91 -10.02 1.60
N THR A 112 4.86 -9.97 0.65
CA THR A 112 5.10 -11.04 -0.33
C THR A 112 6.23 -11.99 0.06
N GLU A 113 6.84 -11.78 1.22
CA GLU A 113 8.02 -12.50 1.72
C GLU A 113 9.29 -12.32 0.84
N ILE A 114 9.21 -11.63 -0.29
CA ILE A 114 10.37 -11.42 -1.19
C ILE A 114 11.53 -10.77 -0.44
N TYR A 115 11.23 -9.80 0.42
CA TYR A 115 12.26 -9.13 1.21
C TYR A 115 13.01 -10.08 2.15
N ASP A 116 12.32 -11.10 2.70
CA ASP A 116 12.92 -12.08 3.59
C ASP A 116 13.90 -12.98 2.84
N TYR A 117 13.58 -13.38 1.62
CA TYR A 117 14.49 -14.12 0.75
C TYR A 117 15.68 -13.26 0.31
N ILE A 118 15.47 -11.98 -0.03
CA ILE A 118 16.56 -11.06 -0.39
C ILE A 118 17.52 -10.84 0.79
N LYS A 119 16.99 -10.60 2.02
CA LYS A 119 17.83 -10.51 3.22
C LYS A 119 18.72 -11.74 3.40
N LEU A 120 18.13 -12.93 3.24
CA LEU A 120 18.86 -14.18 3.38
C LEU A 120 19.90 -14.34 2.28
N LEU A 121 19.58 -13.93 1.06
CA LEU A 121 20.54 -13.95 -0.06
C LEU A 121 21.74 -13.03 0.23
N PHE A 122 21.50 -11.79 0.66
CA PHE A 122 22.58 -10.86 1.03
C PHE A 122 23.43 -11.35 2.21
N ALA A 123 22.80 -12.00 3.19
CA ALA A 123 23.51 -12.58 4.31
C ALA A 123 24.39 -13.78 3.92
N ARG A 124 24.07 -14.48 2.82
CA ARG A 124 24.77 -15.72 2.41
C ARG A 124 25.82 -15.53 1.32
N ILE A 125 25.54 -14.65 0.36
CA ILE A 125 26.41 -14.46 -0.82
C ILE A 125 26.84 -12.99 -1.03
N GLY A 126 26.32 -12.07 -0.21
CA GLY A 126 26.71 -10.65 -0.29
C GLY A 126 28.19 -10.45 0.09
N LYS A 127 28.88 -9.61 -0.66
CA LYS A 127 30.27 -9.23 -0.43
C LYS A 127 30.34 -7.80 0.10
N THR A 128 31.14 -7.59 1.14
CA THR A 128 31.34 -6.27 1.73
C THR A 128 32.49 -5.56 1.04
N PHE A 129 32.30 -4.29 0.69
CA PHE A 129 33.33 -3.47 0.05
C PHE A 129 33.63 -2.23 0.90
N SER A 130 34.91 -1.88 1.00
CA SER A 130 35.34 -0.65 1.69
C SER A 130 34.84 0.58 0.93
N PRO A 131 34.21 1.57 1.61
CA PRO A 131 33.85 2.84 0.96
C PRO A 131 35.04 3.72 0.59
N ILE A 132 36.24 3.44 1.12
CA ILE A 132 37.46 4.22 0.88
C ILE A 132 38.17 3.69 -0.36
N SER A 133 38.54 2.42 -0.39
CA SER A 133 39.33 1.82 -1.46
C SER A 133 38.50 1.10 -2.53
N GLY A 134 37.22 0.81 -2.25
CA GLY A 134 36.37 -0.02 -3.12
C GLY A 134 36.76 -1.50 -3.16
N LYS A 135 37.73 -1.93 -2.35
CA LYS A 135 38.18 -3.32 -2.29
C LYS A 135 37.24 -4.17 -1.43
N GLU A 136 37.15 -5.47 -1.75
CA GLU A 136 36.39 -6.44 -0.97
C GLU A 136 37.02 -6.65 0.40
N VAL A 137 36.20 -6.54 1.44
CA VAL A 137 36.59 -6.82 2.84
C VAL A 137 36.47 -8.31 3.09
N LYS A 138 37.56 -8.92 3.42
CA LYS A 138 37.64 -10.37 3.73
C LYS A 138 38.27 -10.60 5.08
N LYS A 139 37.90 -11.70 5.70
CA LYS A 139 38.66 -12.27 6.81
C LYS A 139 39.59 -13.33 6.27
N ASP A 140 40.83 -13.22 6.61
CA ASP A 140 41.77 -14.29 6.35
C ASP A 140 41.58 -15.41 7.37
N THR A 141 41.43 -16.61 6.87
CA THR A 141 41.38 -17.82 7.70
C THR A 141 42.77 -18.42 7.85
N VAL A 142 42.94 -19.31 8.83
CA VAL A 142 44.18 -20.10 8.96
C VAL A 142 44.48 -20.83 7.66
N SER A 143 43.44 -21.34 6.97
CA SER A 143 43.59 -22.03 5.67
C SER A 143 44.12 -21.09 4.56
N ASP A 144 43.72 -19.82 4.55
CA ASP A 144 44.20 -18.85 3.57
C ASP A 144 45.67 -18.56 3.74
N VAL A 145 46.12 -18.42 4.99
CA VAL A 145 47.54 -18.26 5.31
C VAL A 145 48.34 -19.51 4.91
N ILE A 146 47.85 -20.71 5.18
CA ILE A 146 48.46 -21.97 4.78
C ILE A 146 48.53 -22.04 3.26
N ASN A 147 47.44 -21.73 2.52
CA ASN A 147 47.41 -21.72 1.08
C ASN A 147 48.35 -20.69 0.46
N PHE A 148 48.59 -19.57 1.13
CA PHE A 148 49.61 -18.61 0.74
C PHE A 148 51.00 -19.18 0.93
N ILE A 149 51.29 -19.83 2.08
CA ILE A 149 52.57 -20.45 2.37
C ILE A 149 52.89 -21.61 1.39
N LYS A 150 51.88 -22.39 0.96
CA LYS A 150 51.98 -23.42 -0.06
C LYS A 150 52.50 -22.94 -1.44
N LYS A 151 52.46 -21.65 -1.72
CA LYS A 151 52.98 -21.06 -2.97
C LYS A 151 54.50 -20.88 -2.97
N TYR A 152 55.12 -20.99 -1.80
CA TYR A 152 56.61 -20.92 -1.70
C TYR A 152 57.23 -22.29 -1.94
N ASP A 153 58.39 -22.27 -2.59
CA ASP A 153 59.15 -23.50 -2.86
C ASP A 153 59.57 -24.18 -1.56
N SER A 154 59.74 -25.54 -1.62
CA SER A 154 60.28 -26.33 -0.50
C SER A 154 61.64 -25.82 -0.06
N ASN A 155 61.83 -25.80 1.28
CA ASN A 155 63.01 -25.24 1.96
C ASN A 155 63.08 -23.70 2.04
N THR A 156 62.03 -22.98 1.71
CA THR A 156 61.97 -21.51 1.96
C THR A 156 61.82 -21.25 3.46
N LYS A 157 62.65 -20.30 3.98
CA LYS A 157 62.62 -19.92 5.39
C LYS A 157 61.61 -18.76 5.60
N LEU A 158 60.60 -19.00 6.43
CA LEU A 158 59.56 -18.02 6.72
C LEU A 158 59.48 -17.69 8.23
N LEU A 159 59.15 -16.46 8.55
CA LEU A 159 58.83 -15.99 9.89
C LEU A 159 57.31 -15.80 10.01
N LEU A 160 56.71 -16.37 11.05
CA LEU A 160 55.38 -16.02 11.47
C LEU A 160 55.47 -14.92 12.54
N LEU A 161 54.86 -13.79 12.26
CA LEU A 161 55.01 -12.60 13.09
C LEU A 161 53.63 -12.11 13.56
N SER A 162 53.57 -11.60 14.79
CA SER A 162 52.44 -10.92 15.39
C SER A 162 52.80 -9.52 15.79
N PRO A 163 52.01 -8.48 15.49
CA PRO A 163 52.27 -7.14 15.91
C PRO A 163 52.12 -7.05 17.44
N VAL A 164 53.09 -6.43 18.10
CA VAL A 164 53.05 -6.16 19.55
C VAL A 164 52.42 -4.78 19.78
N THR A 165 51.21 -4.76 20.38
CA THR A 165 50.51 -3.51 20.73
C THR A 165 50.92 -3.06 22.11
N ILE A 166 51.43 -1.85 22.19
CA ILE A 166 51.77 -1.23 23.48
C ILE A 166 50.65 -0.23 23.78
N ASP A 167 49.84 -0.53 24.75
CA ASP A 167 48.76 0.37 25.21
C ASP A 167 49.36 1.54 26.01
N GLU A 168 48.76 2.73 25.89
CA GLU A 168 49.22 3.95 26.66
C GLU A 168 49.32 3.73 28.18
N LYS A 169 48.70 2.68 28.70
CA LYS A 169 48.70 2.36 30.16
C LYS A 169 49.75 1.31 30.58
N ARG A 170 50.52 0.76 29.63
CA ARG A 170 51.55 -0.26 29.93
C ARG A 170 52.86 0.15 29.30
N ASP A 171 53.94 0.10 30.09
CA ASP A 171 55.26 0.33 29.59
C ASP A 171 55.81 -0.89 28.79
N LEU A 172 56.73 -0.65 27.90
CA LEU A 172 57.35 -1.67 27.06
C LEU A 172 57.92 -2.82 27.91
N LYS A 173 58.57 -2.49 29.03
CA LYS A 173 59.20 -3.46 29.92
C LYS A 173 58.20 -4.49 30.47
N THR A 174 57.03 -4.03 30.89
CA THR A 174 55.96 -4.91 31.37
C THR A 174 55.44 -5.80 30.25
N VAL A 175 55.27 -5.28 29.02
CA VAL A 175 54.85 -6.07 27.87
C VAL A 175 55.87 -7.16 27.57
N LEU A 176 57.16 -6.85 27.55
CA LEU A 176 58.21 -7.83 27.27
C LEU A 176 58.28 -8.95 28.33
N GLN A 177 58.13 -8.57 29.62
CA GLN A 177 58.10 -9.57 30.72
C GLN A 177 56.89 -10.54 30.56
N VAL A 178 55.74 -10.04 30.18
CA VAL A 178 54.56 -10.90 29.94
C VAL A 178 54.80 -11.86 28.78
N LEU A 179 55.37 -11.40 27.66
CA LEU A 179 55.69 -12.25 26.53
C LEU A 179 56.71 -13.32 26.84
N GLU A 180 57.73 -12.98 27.68
CA GLU A 180 58.73 -13.95 28.16
C GLU A 180 58.11 -15.02 29.09
N GLN A 181 57.21 -14.58 29.99
CA GLN A 181 56.44 -15.53 30.85
C GLN A 181 55.53 -16.46 30.07
N GLN A 182 55.01 -15.99 28.95
CA GLN A 182 54.23 -16.80 28.01
C GLN A 182 55.06 -17.80 27.18
N GLY A 183 56.39 -17.74 27.32
CA GLY A 183 57.30 -18.70 26.66
C GLY A 183 57.84 -18.21 25.29
N TYR A 184 57.57 -16.98 24.91
CA TYR A 184 58.16 -16.39 23.69
C TYR A 184 59.63 -15.95 23.93
N ALA A 185 60.43 -16.12 22.90
CA ALA A 185 61.89 -15.87 23.03
C ALA A 185 62.41 -14.76 22.12
N ARG A 186 61.67 -14.31 21.15
CA ARG A 186 62.20 -13.44 20.05
C ARG A 186 61.20 -12.38 19.58
N LEU A 187 61.75 -11.23 19.28
CA LEU A 187 61.05 -10.08 18.66
C LEU A 187 61.77 -9.69 17.37
N LYS A 188 61.01 -9.17 16.41
CA LYS A 188 61.57 -8.50 15.24
C LYS A 188 61.35 -7.00 15.35
N TRP A 189 62.46 -6.24 15.24
CA TRP A 189 62.47 -4.80 15.23
C TRP A 189 63.51 -4.29 14.19
N ASN A 190 63.07 -3.35 13.35
CA ASN A 190 63.92 -2.76 12.30
C ASN A 190 64.70 -3.82 11.48
N ASP A 191 63.98 -4.78 10.89
CA ASP A 191 64.50 -5.91 10.09
C ASP A 191 65.45 -6.87 10.78
N THR A 192 65.71 -6.70 12.06
CA THR A 192 66.56 -7.61 12.87
C THR A 192 65.73 -8.35 13.90
N VAL A 193 66.08 -9.64 14.10
CA VAL A 193 65.48 -10.49 15.10
C VAL A 193 66.32 -10.46 16.39
N HIS A 194 65.76 -9.96 17.49
CA HIS A 194 66.37 -9.87 18.81
C HIS A 194 65.77 -10.95 19.74
N ARG A 195 66.55 -11.41 20.74
CA ARG A 195 65.99 -12.13 21.90
C ARG A 195 65.29 -11.11 22.78
N ILE A 196 64.14 -11.53 23.40
CA ILE A 196 63.41 -10.65 24.32
C ILE A 196 64.31 -10.18 25.48
N ALA A 197 65.12 -11.07 26.06
CA ALA A 197 66.06 -10.79 27.14
C ALA A 197 67.13 -9.73 26.77
N ASP A 198 67.51 -9.68 25.47
CA ASP A 198 68.61 -8.82 24.96
C ASP A 198 68.07 -7.62 24.20
N PHE A 199 66.76 -7.33 24.28
CA PHE A 199 66.12 -6.27 23.46
C PHE A 199 66.58 -4.89 23.98
N PRO A 200 67.07 -4.00 23.06
CA PRO A 200 67.61 -2.71 23.44
C PRO A 200 66.48 -1.68 23.73
N GLN A 201 65.83 -1.81 24.89
CA GLN A 201 64.62 -1.03 25.26
C GLN A 201 64.88 0.49 25.23
N GLU A 202 66.10 0.96 25.57
CA GLU A 202 66.46 2.38 25.57
C GLU A 202 66.49 3.02 24.18
N LYS A 203 66.64 2.20 23.10
CA LYS A 203 66.68 2.67 21.72
C LYS A 203 65.33 2.65 21.06
N PHE A 204 64.31 2.05 21.66
CA PHE A 204 62.96 1.92 21.11
C PHE A 204 62.20 3.24 21.22
N LYS A 205 61.75 3.80 20.12
CA LYS A 205 61.03 5.08 20.03
C LYS A 205 59.59 4.94 19.58
N GLY A 206 59.02 3.71 19.58
CA GLY A 206 57.64 3.45 19.17
C GLY A 206 57.52 2.95 17.74
N GLU A 207 58.58 2.49 17.14
CA GLU A 207 58.53 1.87 15.79
C GLU A 207 57.76 0.55 15.84
N PRO A 208 57.32 0.01 14.66
CA PRO A 208 56.62 -1.26 14.60
C PRO A 208 57.46 -2.41 15.22
N LEU A 209 56.89 -3.10 16.21
CA LEU A 209 57.51 -4.22 16.90
C LEU A 209 56.66 -5.48 16.66
N PHE A 210 57.33 -6.57 16.28
CA PHE A 210 56.67 -7.81 16.00
C PHE A 210 57.20 -8.94 16.91
N LEU A 211 56.26 -9.73 17.41
CA LEU A 211 56.58 -10.99 18.09
C LEU A 211 56.85 -12.09 17.04
N VAL A 212 57.95 -12.79 17.14
CA VAL A 212 58.26 -13.97 16.32
C VAL A 212 57.59 -15.17 16.96
N VAL A 213 56.42 -15.57 16.41
CA VAL A 213 55.63 -16.69 16.95
C VAL A 213 56.25 -18.03 16.56
N ASP A 214 56.62 -18.20 15.30
CA ASP A 214 57.31 -19.41 14.83
C ASP A 214 58.27 -19.05 13.67
N ARG A 215 59.26 -19.94 13.46
CA ARG A 215 60.19 -19.91 12.34
C ARG A 215 60.08 -21.24 11.61
N VAL A 216 59.53 -21.22 10.44
CA VAL A 216 59.21 -22.42 9.65
C VAL A 216 60.07 -22.49 8.40
N VAL A 217 60.37 -23.72 7.99
CA VAL A 217 60.94 -24.05 6.71
C VAL A 217 59.93 -24.85 5.91
N THR A 218 59.51 -24.37 4.78
CA THR A 218 58.45 -24.97 4.00
C THR A 218 58.78 -26.43 3.65
N LYS A 219 57.85 -27.35 3.85
CA LYS A 219 57.86 -28.76 3.50
C LYS A 219 56.53 -29.21 2.97
N GLU A 220 56.49 -30.19 2.08
CA GLU A 220 55.28 -30.84 1.59
C GLU A 220 54.90 -32.03 2.44
N ASP A 221 54.54 -31.78 3.72
CA ASP A 221 54.26 -32.85 4.73
C ASP A 221 53.00 -32.47 5.52
N GLU A 222 52.09 -33.39 5.71
CA GLU A 222 50.82 -33.16 6.45
C GLU A 222 51.04 -32.73 7.90
N ASP A 223 52.01 -33.30 8.60
CA ASP A 223 52.39 -32.91 9.94
C ASP A 223 52.92 -31.47 10.02
N PHE A 224 53.64 -31.05 8.97
CA PHE A 224 54.07 -29.63 8.85
C PHE A 224 52.88 -28.66 8.75
N TYR A 225 51.86 -29.01 7.95
CA TYR A 225 50.70 -28.15 7.80
C TYR A 225 49.82 -28.09 9.04
N ASN A 226 49.73 -29.18 9.80
CA ASN A 226 49.00 -29.22 11.10
C ASN A 226 49.72 -28.31 12.13
N ARG A 227 51.05 -28.46 12.27
CA ARG A 227 51.81 -27.55 13.13
C ARG A 227 51.75 -26.11 12.70
N LEU A 228 51.79 -25.88 11.37
CA LEU A 228 51.67 -24.52 10.80
C LEU A 228 50.29 -23.90 11.16
N ALA A 229 49.21 -24.70 11.10
CA ALA A 229 47.89 -24.24 11.49
C ALA A 229 47.84 -23.73 12.93
N ASP A 230 48.40 -24.48 13.88
CA ASP A 230 48.47 -24.07 15.29
C ASP A 230 49.31 -22.81 15.48
N ALA A 231 50.46 -22.72 14.76
CA ALA A 231 51.30 -21.55 14.83
C ALA A 231 50.60 -20.29 14.23
N VAL A 232 49.87 -20.41 13.12
CA VAL A 232 49.09 -19.31 12.51
C VAL A 232 47.93 -18.90 13.46
N GLN A 233 47.25 -19.87 14.09
CA GLN A 233 46.20 -19.56 15.05
C GLN A 233 46.76 -18.78 16.24
N THR A 234 47.91 -19.21 16.75
CA THR A 234 48.64 -18.51 17.82
C THR A 234 49.03 -17.08 17.36
N ALA A 235 49.54 -16.94 16.14
CA ALA A 235 49.89 -15.63 15.59
C ALA A 235 48.70 -14.66 15.49
N PHE A 236 47.55 -15.13 15.07
CA PHE A 236 46.33 -14.34 15.09
C PHE A 236 45.87 -13.98 16.50
N PHE A 237 46.00 -14.91 17.46
CA PHE A 237 45.59 -14.66 18.84
C PHE A 237 46.47 -13.57 19.48
N GLU A 238 47.79 -13.71 19.42
CA GLU A 238 48.73 -12.75 20.00
C GLU A 238 48.67 -11.37 19.26
N GLY A 239 48.48 -11.39 17.93
CA GLY A 239 48.33 -10.16 17.13
C GLY A 239 46.97 -9.53 17.19
N LYS A 240 46.11 -9.97 18.12
CA LYS A 240 44.73 -9.48 18.25
C LYS A 240 43.98 -9.48 16.94
N GLY A 241 44.16 -10.55 16.13
CA GLY A 241 43.53 -10.78 14.85
C GLY A 241 44.36 -10.39 13.63
N THR A 242 45.64 -9.99 13.78
CA THR A 242 46.53 -9.68 12.65
C THR A 242 47.79 -10.55 12.74
N CYS A 243 48.19 -11.16 11.63
CA CYS A 243 49.48 -11.84 11.56
C CYS A 243 50.23 -11.48 10.27
N PHE A 244 51.54 -11.66 10.28
CA PHE A 244 52.42 -11.36 9.14
C PHE A 244 53.28 -12.59 8.82
N ILE A 245 53.41 -12.85 7.53
CA ILE A 245 54.31 -13.86 7.01
C ILE A 245 55.46 -13.15 6.26
N GLU A 246 56.65 -13.41 6.68
CA GLU A 246 57.82 -12.84 6.06
C GLU A 246 58.73 -13.93 5.47
N SER A 247 59.06 -13.79 4.22
CA SER A 247 60.10 -14.62 3.61
C SER A 247 61.49 -14.00 3.89
N ILE A 248 62.33 -14.74 4.60
CA ILE A 248 63.70 -14.33 4.92
C ILE A 248 64.57 -14.18 3.68
N THR A 249 64.23 -14.94 2.60
CA THR A 249 64.99 -14.95 1.35
C THR A 249 64.70 -13.73 0.48
N ASP A 250 63.39 -13.40 0.36
CA ASP A 250 62.91 -12.34 -0.55
C ASP A 250 62.58 -11.02 0.13
N GLN A 251 62.68 -11.01 1.48
CA GLN A 251 62.28 -9.85 2.37
C GLN A 251 60.85 -9.32 2.10
N LYS A 252 59.97 -10.19 1.56
CA LYS A 252 58.56 -9.86 1.33
C LYS A 252 57.74 -10.18 2.55
N ILE A 253 56.96 -9.18 2.99
CA ILE A 253 56.04 -9.33 4.13
C ILE A 253 54.63 -9.33 3.57
N ALA A 254 53.85 -10.34 3.92
CA ALA A 254 52.42 -10.46 3.64
C ALA A 254 51.66 -10.28 4.96
N GLU A 255 50.67 -9.40 5.00
CA GLU A 255 49.78 -9.17 6.11
C GLU A 255 48.48 -9.96 5.91
N PHE A 256 48.01 -10.60 7.00
CA PHE A 256 46.74 -11.31 7.08
C PHE A 256 45.97 -10.82 8.30
N SER A 257 44.67 -10.70 8.16
CA SER A 257 43.78 -10.27 9.24
C SER A 257 42.55 -11.15 9.34
N ASN A 258 42.29 -11.72 10.51
CA ASN A 258 41.03 -12.39 10.77
C ASN A 258 39.93 -11.43 11.25
N LYS A 259 40.23 -10.11 11.29
CA LYS A 259 39.23 -9.07 11.55
C LYS A 259 38.51 -8.71 10.27
N PHE A 260 37.22 -8.46 10.40
CA PHE A 260 36.43 -7.95 9.29
C PHE A 260 36.63 -6.43 9.20
N ALA A 261 37.83 -6.03 8.76
CA ALA A 261 38.29 -4.64 8.74
C ALA A 261 39.20 -4.41 7.51
N LEU A 262 39.13 -3.20 6.95
CA LEU A 262 39.96 -2.73 5.83
C LEU A 262 40.04 -1.21 5.87
N ASP A 263 41.16 -0.62 5.41
CA ASP A 263 41.39 0.84 5.35
C ASP A 263 41.19 1.56 6.70
N GLY A 264 41.44 0.87 7.79
CA GLY A 264 41.24 1.42 9.16
C GLY A 264 39.80 1.41 9.65
N LEU A 265 38.87 0.90 8.87
CA LEU A 265 37.45 0.75 9.24
C LEU A 265 37.15 -0.69 9.65
N SER A 266 36.35 -0.86 10.70
CA SER A 266 35.77 -2.14 11.08
C SER A 266 34.36 -2.25 10.50
N PHE A 267 34.05 -3.39 9.90
CA PHE A 267 32.77 -3.65 9.24
C PHE A 267 31.94 -4.65 10.04
N LEU A 268 30.62 -4.58 9.84
CA LEU A 268 29.70 -5.58 10.37
C LEU A 268 29.62 -6.78 9.43
N GLU A 269 29.69 -7.99 9.99
CA GLU A 269 29.53 -9.19 9.18
C GLU A 269 28.11 -9.31 8.66
N PRO A 270 27.94 -9.62 7.35
CA PRO A 270 26.62 -9.82 6.78
C PRO A 270 25.85 -10.94 7.47
N ASN A 271 24.70 -10.62 8.06
CA ASN A 271 23.76 -11.57 8.64
C ASN A 271 22.33 -11.09 8.40
N THR A 272 21.35 -11.94 8.62
CA THR A 272 19.93 -11.62 8.35
C THR A 272 19.39 -10.49 9.19
N HIS A 273 19.92 -10.26 10.39
CA HIS A 273 19.49 -9.18 11.27
C HIS A 273 20.00 -7.82 10.80
N LEU A 274 21.20 -7.78 10.19
CA LEU A 274 21.78 -6.56 9.61
C LEU A 274 20.90 -5.97 8.50
N PHE A 275 20.25 -6.83 7.71
CA PHE A 275 19.37 -6.41 6.63
C PHE A 275 17.89 -6.29 7.03
N SER A 276 17.57 -6.31 8.32
CA SER A 276 16.20 -6.21 8.81
C SER A 276 15.92 -4.85 9.43
N PHE A 277 15.09 -4.05 8.77
CA PHE A 277 14.64 -2.77 9.33
C PHE A 277 13.64 -2.91 10.50
N ASN A 278 13.15 -4.12 10.77
CA ASN A 278 12.33 -4.44 11.94
C ASN A 278 13.17 -4.89 13.16
N ASN A 279 14.48 -5.02 12.99
CA ASN A 279 15.40 -5.41 14.05
C ASN A 279 16.31 -4.20 14.39
N PRO A 280 16.49 -3.84 15.67
CA PRO A 280 17.36 -2.74 16.09
C PRO A 280 18.79 -2.82 15.55
N TYR A 281 19.30 -4.04 15.32
CA TYR A 281 20.66 -4.26 14.78
C TYR A 281 20.80 -3.78 13.34
N GLY A 282 19.74 -3.87 12.49
CA GLY A 282 19.77 -3.48 11.09
C GLY A 282 19.05 -2.17 10.80
N ALA A 283 18.17 -1.74 11.68
CA ALA A 283 17.40 -0.51 11.51
C ALA A 283 18.30 0.74 11.60
N CYS A 284 17.95 1.76 10.84
CA CYS A 284 18.54 3.09 10.99
C CYS A 284 18.32 3.60 12.43
N PRO A 285 19.34 4.02 13.16
CA PRO A 285 19.22 4.43 14.56
C PRO A 285 18.35 5.67 14.74
N THR A 286 18.26 6.55 13.74
CA THR A 286 17.49 7.80 13.81
C THR A 286 15.99 7.59 13.61
N CYS A 287 15.58 6.77 12.63
CA CYS A 287 14.17 6.53 12.32
C CYS A 287 13.68 5.15 12.76
N GLU A 288 14.52 4.35 13.42
CA GLU A 288 14.16 3.01 13.92
C GLU A 288 13.48 2.10 12.89
N GLY A 289 13.87 2.22 11.61
CA GLY A 289 13.33 1.44 10.51
C GLY A 289 12.03 1.98 9.90
N TYR A 290 11.53 3.14 10.33
CA TYR A 290 10.35 3.77 9.73
C TYR A 290 10.65 4.47 8.40
N GLY A 291 11.89 4.90 8.17
CA GLY A 291 12.29 5.67 6.99
C GLY A 291 11.89 7.15 7.04
N ASN A 292 11.03 7.52 7.98
CA ASN A 292 10.54 8.87 8.18
C ASN A 292 10.68 9.29 9.65
N VAL A 293 10.84 10.59 9.87
CA VAL A 293 10.87 11.22 11.19
C VAL A 293 9.86 12.36 11.24
N ILE A 294 9.46 12.77 12.43
CA ILE A 294 8.68 13.99 12.60
C ILE A 294 9.65 15.17 12.56
N GLY A 295 9.58 15.95 11.51
CA GLY A 295 10.43 17.11 11.28
C GLY A 295 9.70 18.24 10.58
N ILE A 296 10.42 19.32 10.22
CA ILE A 296 9.86 20.40 9.41
C ILE A 296 9.68 19.89 7.97
N ASP A 297 8.45 19.86 7.51
CA ASP A 297 8.09 19.40 6.19
C ASP A 297 8.34 20.50 5.15
N LYS A 298 9.28 20.24 4.25
CA LYS A 298 9.67 21.18 3.19
C LYS A 298 8.48 21.56 2.30
N ASP A 299 7.56 20.64 2.11
CA ASP A 299 6.39 20.83 1.26
C ASP A 299 5.30 21.68 1.94
N LEU A 300 5.25 21.66 3.28
CA LEU A 300 4.40 22.57 4.03
C LEU A 300 5.00 23.97 4.09
N VAL A 301 6.32 24.08 4.09
CA VAL A 301 7.04 25.38 4.08
C VAL A 301 6.95 26.05 2.71
N VAL A 302 7.11 25.28 1.62
CA VAL A 302 6.97 25.75 0.23
C VAL A 302 5.84 24.98 -0.46
N PRO A 303 4.57 25.25 -0.14
CA PRO A 303 3.45 24.44 -0.61
C PRO A 303 3.10 24.64 -2.09
N ASN A 304 3.61 25.70 -2.71
CA ASN A 304 3.43 25.98 -4.13
C ASN A 304 4.80 26.31 -4.76
N THR A 305 5.39 25.31 -5.39
CA THR A 305 6.69 25.46 -6.05
C THR A 305 6.64 26.30 -7.33
N GLY A 306 5.45 26.59 -7.87
CA GLY A 306 5.26 27.48 -9.01
C GLY A 306 5.37 28.97 -8.66
N LEU A 307 5.39 29.33 -7.39
CA LEU A 307 5.63 30.68 -6.93
C LEU A 307 7.13 30.96 -6.79
N SER A 308 7.51 32.20 -7.01
CA SER A 308 8.84 32.71 -6.72
C SER A 308 8.96 33.13 -5.25
N ILE A 309 10.19 33.36 -4.78
CA ILE A 309 10.43 33.90 -3.42
C ILE A 309 9.71 35.23 -3.23
N PHE A 310 9.69 36.06 -4.27
CA PHE A 310 9.00 37.34 -4.28
C PHE A 310 7.47 37.19 -4.17
N GLU A 311 6.90 36.14 -4.77
CA GLU A 311 5.45 35.82 -4.76
C GLU A 311 5.03 34.96 -3.55
N ASP A 312 5.77 34.98 -2.47
CA ASP A 312 5.49 34.23 -1.24
C ASP A 312 5.58 32.70 -1.35
N ALA A 313 6.54 32.16 -2.09
CA ALA A 313 6.79 30.73 -2.12
C ALA A 313 7.07 30.14 -0.72
N ILE A 314 7.78 30.90 0.14
CA ILE A 314 8.11 30.49 1.52
C ILE A 314 6.97 30.92 2.45
N PHE A 315 6.04 30.01 2.65
CA PHE A 315 4.76 30.28 3.30
C PHE A 315 4.85 30.79 4.75
N PRO A 316 5.79 30.32 5.62
CA PRO A 316 5.97 30.89 6.95
C PRO A 316 6.27 32.40 6.94
N PHE A 317 7.01 32.88 5.96
CA PHE A 317 7.43 34.29 5.86
C PHE A 317 6.34 35.24 5.37
N LYS A 318 5.23 34.72 4.86
CA LYS A 318 4.03 35.49 4.49
C LYS A 318 3.30 36.10 5.71
N THR A 319 3.50 35.51 6.90
CA THR A 319 2.85 35.98 8.12
C THR A 319 3.42 37.35 8.53
N PRO A 320 2.60 38.34 8.85
CA PRO A 320 3.09 39.73 9.17
C PRO A 320 4.21 39.75 10.20
N SER A 321 4.15 38.92 11.23
CA SER A 321 5.18 38.81 12.27
C SER A 321 6.55 38.33 11.76
N TYR A 322 6.60 37.66 10.58
CA TYR A 322 7.82 37.05 10.03
C TYR A 322 8.17 37.58 8.63
N LEU A 323 7.46 38.61 8.16
CA LEU A 323 7.68 39.22 6.85
C LEU A 323 9.12 39.76 6.68
N HIS A 324 9.69 40.24 7.76
CA HIS A 324 11.08 40.77 7.79
C HIS A 324 12.11 39.72 7.36
N TYR A 325 11.86 38.40 7.51
CA TYR A 325 12.76 37.35 7.00
C TYR A 325 12.75 37.31 5.48
N LYS A 326 11.57 37.46 4.84
CA LYS A 326 11.45 37.55 3.40
C LYS A 326 12.13 38.82 2.85
N GLU A 327 11.83 39.97 3.47
CA GLU A 327 12.39 41.25 3.07
C GLU A 327 13.90 41.22 3.13
N HIS A 328 14.48 40.71 4.21
CA HIS A 328 15.92 40.57 4.35
C HIS A 328 16.52 39.60 3.32
N LEU A 329 15.86 38.45 3.04
CA LEU A 329 16.31 37.53 1.99
C LEU A 329 16.33 38.22 0.62
N ILE A 330 15.29 38.98 0.26
CA ILE A 330 15.21 39.74 -0.99
C ILE A 330 16.33 40.77 -1.08
N GLU A 331 16.60 41.46 0.01
CA GLU A 331 17.61 42.54 0.10
C GLU A 331 19.01 41.99 -0.17
N VAL A 332 19.36 40.82 0.35
CA VAL A 332 20.70 40.21 0.24
C VAL A 332 20.85 39.23 -0.94
N ALA A 333 19.77 38.89 -1.63
CA ALA A 333 19.74 37.85 -2.66
C ALA A 333 20.73 38.09 -3.82
N TYR A 334 20.97 39.37 -4.18
CA TYR A 334 21.91 39.76 -5.24
C TYR A 334 23.35 39.36 -4.94
N GLN A 335 23.72 39.24 -3.65
CA GLN A 335 25.10 38.92 -3.25
C GLN A 335 25.53 37.49 -3.61
N PHE A 336 24.59 36.63 -3.91
CA PHE A 336 24.82 35.20 -4.23
C PHE A 336 24.01 34.68 -5.42
N ASP A 337 23.66 35.57 -6.36
CA ASP A 337 22.96 35.24 -7.61
C ASP A 337 21.68 34.44 -7.40
N LEU A 338 20.92 34.74 -6.32
CA LEU A 338 19.64 34.09 -6.08
C LEU A 338 18.52 34.79 -6.85
N PRO A 339 17.91 34.13 -7.87
CA PRO A 339 16.87 34.75 -8.69
C PRO A 339 15.50 34.72 -7.96
N ILE A 340 15.18 35.82 -7.26
CA ILE A 340 13.97 35.94 -6.41
C ILE A 340 12.65 35.91 -7.17
N HIS A 341 12.63 36.22 -8.48
CA HIS A 341 11.45 36.21 -9.34
C HIS A 341 11.25 34.90 -10.10
N LYS A 342 12.22 33.98 -9.99
CA LYS A 342 12.14 32.68 -10.66
C LYS A 342 11.29 31.73 -9.83
N PRO A 343 10.39 30.93 -10.44
CA PRO A 343 9.61 29.91 -9.72
C PRO A 343 10.52 28.98 -8.90
N TRP A 344 10.07 28.60 -7.69
CA TRP A 344 10.86 27.76 -6.77
C TRP A 344 11.35 26.46 -7.39
N PHE A 345 10.53 25.83 -8.24
CA PHE A 345 10.92 24.58 -8.88
C PHE A 345 12.06 24.73 -9.90
N GLU A 346 12.24 25.92 -10.46
CA GLU A 346 13.31 26.21 -11.43
C GLU A 346 14.62 26.61 -10.76
N LEU A 347 14.63 26.84 -9.45
CA LEU A 347 15.85 27.09 -8.70
C LEU A 347 16.72 25.82 -8.69
N SER A 348 18.02 25.98 -8.85
CA SER A 348 18.98 24.88 -8.67
C SER A 348 18.96 24.33 -7.25
N GLU A 349 19.36 23.08 -7.05
CA GLU A 349 19.42 22.49 -5.70
C GLU A 349 20.35 23.29 -4.78
N LYS A 350 21.47 23.80 -5.29
CA LYS A 350 22.36 24.69 -4.54
C LYS A 350 21.67 25.97 -4.06
N GLN A 351 20.85 26.59 -4.91
CA GLN A 351 20.08 27.78 -4.54
C GLN A 351 19.00 27.46 -3.49
N LYS A 352 18.32 26.31 -3.63
CA LYS A 352 17.37 25.83 -2.62
C LYS A 352 18.06 25.54 -1.29
N GLU A 353 19.20 24.83 -1.31
CA GLU A 353 19.99 24.57 -0.10
C GLU A 353 20.46 25.87 0.58
N LEU A 354 20.87 26.87 -0.20
CA LEU A 354 21.23 28.18 0.33
C LEU A 354 20.07 28.83 1.08
N VAL A 355 18.86 28.80 0.53
CA VAL A 355 17.66 29.36 1.19
C VAL A 355 17.32 28.56 2.46
N TRP A 356 17.49 27.25 2.45
CA TRP A 356 17.25 26.39 3.62
C TRP A 356 18.29 26.54 4.71
N ASN A 357 19.56 26.52 4.38
CA ASN A 357 20.67 26.50 5.35
C ASN A 357 21.13 27.89 5.73
N GLY A 358 20.99 28.87 4.80
CA GLY A 358 21.53 30.21 4.97
C GLY A 358 23.03 30.29 4.68
N ASN A 359 23.58 31.46 4.89
CA ASN A 359 25.02 31.78 4.80
C ASN A 359 25.40 32.89 5.81
N SER A 360 26.55 33.51 5.63
CA SER A 360 26.99 34.61 6.48
C SER A 360 26.10 35.85 6.46
N SER A 361 25.38 36.09 5.35
CA SER A 361 24.52 37.27 5.14
C SER A 361 23.05 37.01 5.42
N PHE A 362 22.60 35.78 5.30
CA PHE A 362 21.20 35.37 5.48
C PHE A 362 21.11 34.13 6.37
N ARG A 363 20.24 34.22 7.41
CA ARG A 363 19.92 33.10 8.28
C ARG A 363 18.78 32.27 7.63
N GLY A 364 19.10 31.07 7.15
CA GLY A 364 18.18 30.23 6.40
C GLY A 364 16.93 29.80 7.15
N ILE A 365 16.04 29.08 6.42
CA ILE A 365 14.76 28.57 6.95
C ILE A 365 14.98 27.65 8.16
N HIS A 366 16.04 26.83 8.17
CA HIS A 366 16.36 25.97 9.32
C HIS A 366 16.60 26.77 10.60
N HIS A 367 17.32 27.87 10.50
CA HIS A 367 17.56 28.76 11.66
C HIS A 367 16.27 29.44 12.13
N PHE A 368 15.36 29.81 11.21
CA PHE A 368 14.04 30.31 11.60
C PHE A 368 13.27 29.31 12.46
N PHE A 369 13.23 28.05 12.05
CA PHE A 369 12.55 27.01 12.80
C PHE A 369 13.25 26.67 14.12
N SER A 370 14.60 26.70 14.18
CA SER A 370 15.32 26.48 15.44
C SER A 370 14.99 27.54 16.50
N ILE A 371 14.86 28.83 16.10
CA ILE A 371 14.39 29.89 17.02
C ILE A 371 12.99 29.62 17.56
N LEU A 372 12.07 29.09 16.70
CA LEU A 372 10.74 28.73 17.14
C LEU A 372 10.74 27.53 18.11
N GLU A 373 11.65 26.57 17.93
CA GLU A 373 11.83 25.41 18.80
C GLU A 373 12.40 25.81 20.15
N GLU A 374 13.44 26.64 20.19
CA GLU A 374 14.00 27.20 21.41
C GLU A 374 12.96 27.98 22.23
N LYS A 375 12.07 28.71 21.55
CA LYS A 375 11.02 29.51 22.16
C LYS A 375 9.67 28.79 22.17
N SER A 376 9.66 27.46 22.17
CA SER A 376 8.42 26.63 22.13
C SER A 376 7.55 26.72 23.39
N TYR A 377 8.07 27.33 24.49
CA TYR A 377 7.27 27.67 25.66
C TYR A 377 6.15 28.67 25.34
N LYS A 378 6.26 29.47 24.26
CA LYS A 378 5.20 30.35 23.77
C LYS A 378 4.18 29.56 22.93
N ILE A 379 2.90 29.68 23.27
CA ILE A 379 1.81 28.98 22.59
C ILE A 379 1.81 29.27 21.07
N GLN A 380 2.07 30.53 20.68
CA GLN A 380 2.09 30.95 19.28
C GLN A 380 3.17 30.19 18.47
N ASN A 381 4.37 30.00 19.05
CA ASN A 381 5.45 29.27 18.40
C ASN A 381 5.15 27.77 18.27
N ARG A 382 4.51 27.16 19.29
CA ARG A 382 4.02 25.77 19.21
C ARG A 382 3.00 25.59 18.11
N VAL A 383 2.05 26.49 17.98
CA VAL A 383 1.04 26.47 16.91
C VAL A 383 1.72 26.63 15.55
N MET A 384 2.69 27.52 15.43
CA MET A 384 3.46 27.73 14.19
C MET A 384 4.24 26.47 13.81
N LEU A 385 4.99 25.88 14.75
CA LEU A 385 5.73 24.63 14.54
C LEU A 385 4.80 23.48 14.12
N SER A 386 3.63 23.33 14.78
CA SER A 386 2.71 22.26 14.46
C SER A 386 2.12 22.35 13.06
N ARG A 387 2.04 23.53 12.46
CA ARG A 387 1.58 23.74 11.07
C ARG A 387 2.58 23.24 10.03
N TYR A 388 3.88 23.26 10.36
CA TYR A 388 4.95 22.90 9.43
C TYR A 388 5.66 21.61 9.80
N ARG A 389 5.28 20.96 10.92
CA ARG A 389 5.73 19.61 11.27
C ARG A 389 4.93 18.56 10.55
N GLY A 390 5.63 17.64 9.90
CA GLY A 390 5.06 16.52 9.18
C GLY A 390 5.94 15.29 9.24
N LYS A 391 5.52 14.23 8.58
CA LYS A 391 6.38 13.07 8.34
C LYS A 391 7.37 13.42 7.24
N THR A 392 8.61 13.66 7.61
CA THR A 392 9.70 13.97 6.70
C THR A 392 10.58 12.75 6.49
N LYS A 393 11.19 12.66 5.33
CA LYS A 393 12.17 11.61 5.03
C LYS A 393 13.32 11.69 6.02
N CYS A 394 13.74 10.56 6.59
CA CYS A 394 14.85 10.51 7.52
C CYS A 394 16.14 10.95 6.82
N THR A 395 16.80 11.97 7.34
CA THR A 395 18.03 12.54 6.76
C THR A 395 19.24 11.61 6.87
N THR A 396 19.28 10.75 7.90
CA THR A 396 20.38 9.82 8.12
C THR A 396 20.39 8.67 7.11
N CYS A 397 19.24 7.98 6.91
CA CYS A 397 19.17 6.85 5.98
C CYS A 397 18.54 7.22 4.63
N ASP A 398 18.21 8.48 4.41
CA ASP A 398 17.52 8.94 3.19
C ASP A 398 16.29 8.09 2.83
N GLY A 399 15.50 7.72 3.86
CA GLY A 399 14.31 6.89 3.70
C GLY A 399 14.56 5.39 3.45
N LYS A 400 15.81 4.95 3.38
CA LYS A 400 16.20 3.54 3.14
C LYS A 400 15.87 2.61 4.30
N ARG A 401 15.58 3.13 5.50
CA ARG A 401 15.19 2.42 6.74
C ARG A 401 16.28 1.62 7.41
N LEU A 402 17.32 1.24 6.70
CA LEU A 402 18.46 0.47 7.18
C LEU A 402 19.59 1.41 7.60
N ARG A 403 20.49 0.91 8.41
CA ARG A 403 21.74 1.59 8.77
C ARG A 403 22.70 1.61 7.58
N ASP A 404 23.61 2.59 7.56
CA ASP A 404 24.49 2.85 6.41
C ASP A 404 25.45 1.71 6.09
N GLU A 405 25.86 0.92 7.11
CA GLU A 405 26.75 -0.22 6.94
C GLU A 405 26.18 -1.29 6.01
N THR A 406 24.86 -1.35 5.83
CA THR A 406 24.23 -2.25 4.87
C THR A 406 24.52 -1.89 3.42
N ASN A 407 24.85 -0.62 3.14
CA ASN A 407 25.16 -0.16 1.79
C ASN A 407 26.54 -0.65 1.29
N TYR A 408 27.40 -1.07 2.22
CA TYR A 408 28.71 -1.63 1.86
C TYR A 408 28.64 -3.06 1.36
N VAL A 409 27.52 -3.76 1.64
CA VAL A 409 27.31 -5.14 1.20
C VAL A 409 26.60 -5.13 -0.14
N LYS A 410 27.21 -5.77 -1.13
CA LYS A 410 26.73 -5.77 -2.53
C LYS A 410 26.63 -7.18 -3.10
N ILE A 411 25.68 -7.34 -4.01
CA ILE A 411 25.57 -8.46 -4.95
C ILE A 411 25.57 -7.85 -6.34
N ASN A 412 26.53 -8.20 -7.17
CA ASN A 412 26.68 -7.67 -8.54
C ASN A 412 26.52 -6.12 -8.58
N GLU A 413 27.38 -5.41 -7.82
CA GLU A 413 27.45 -3.95 -7.70
C GLU A 413 26.24 -3.24 -7.06
N LYS A 414 25.16 -3.95 -6.72
CA LYS A 414 23.96 -3.40 -6.08
C LYS A 414 23.88 -3.75 -4.61
N ASN A 415 23.61 -2.78 -3.76
CA ASN A 415 23.26 -3.02 -2.36
C ASN A 415 21.75 -3.31 -2.23
N ILE A 416 21.32 -3.77 -1.03
CA ILE A 416 19.92 -4.13 -0.79
C ILE A 416 18.97 -2.94 -0.96
N SER A 417 19.39 -1.73 -0.57
CA SER A 417 18.57 -0.52 -0.68
C SER A 417 18.33 -0.12 -2.14
N ASP A 418 19.35 -0.32 -3.00
CA ASP A 418 19.21 -0.07 -4.45
C ASP A 418 18.22 -1.04 -5.08
N LEU A 419 18.30 -2.35 -4.71
CA LEU A 419 17.41 -3.36 -5.25
C LEU A 419 15.95 -3.16 -4.85
N VAL A 420 15.69 -2.86 -3.58
CA VAL A 420 14.30 -2.68 -3.12
C VAL A 420 13.63 -1.41 -3.67
N ALA A 421 14.41 -0.50 -4.22
CA ALA A 421 13.92 0.71 -4.88
C ALA A 421 13.59 0.51 -6.37
N LEU A 422 14.02 -0.61 -6.96
CA LEU A 422 13.71 -0.93 -8.35
C LEU A 422 12.23 -1.30 -8.53
N PRO A 423 11.60 -0.93 -9.66
CA PRO A 423 10.34 -1.52 -10.08
C PRO A 423 10.47 -3.04 -10.21
N LEU A 424 9.35 -3.78 -10.02
CA LEU A 424 9.36 -5.25 -10.00
C LEU A 424 9.88 -5.86 -11.30
N ASP A 425 9.62 -5.26 -12.45
CA ASP A 425 10.15 -5.71 -13.75
C ASP A 425 11.67 -5.55 -13.84
N GLU A 426 12.22 -4.40 -13.40
CA GLU A 426 13.67 -4.17 -13.35
C GLU A 426 14.33 -5.10 -12.33
N LEU A 427 13.67 -5.34 -11.18
CA LEU A 427 14.16 -6.24 -10.14
C LEU A 427 14.18 -7.70 -10.64
N ALA A 428 13.13 -8.14 -11.34
CA ALA A 428 13.08 -9.46 -11.96
C ALA A 428 14.19 -9.63 -13.02
N ALA A 429 14.38 -8.62 -13.88
CA ALA A 429 15.46 -8.62 -14.87
C ALA A 429 16.85 -8.70 -14.21
N PHE A 430 17.07 -8.00 -13.10
CA PHE A 430 18.31 -8.08 -12.33
C PHE A 430 18.60 -9.50 -11.85
N PHE A 431 17.62 -10.15 -11.18
CA PHE A 431 17.81 -11.51 -10.66
C PHE A 431 17.93 -12.57 -11.76
N ALA A 432 17.26 -12.38 -12.90
CA ALA A 432 17.37 -13.27 -14.05
C ALA A 432 18.75 -13.17 -14.74
N SER A 433 19.38 -11.99 -14.73
CA SER A 433 20.71 -11.75 -15.33
C SER A 433 21.87 -11.93 -14.36
N LEU A 434 21.63 -12.35 -13.12
CA LEU A 434 22.62 -12.43 -12.07
C LEU A 434 23.66 -13.52 -12.37
N GLN A 435 24.92 -13.13 -12.48
CA GLN A 435 26.04 -14.06 -12.65
C GLN A 435 26.67 -14.34 -11.28
N LEU A 436 26.69 -15.60 -10.91
CA LEU A 436 27.25 -16.10 -9.66
C LEU A 436 28.38 -17.06 -9.92
N ASP A 437 29.34 -17.12 -9.01
CA ASP A 437 30.32 -18.20 -9.00
C ASP A 437 29.69 -19.55 -8.57
N ILE A 438 30.39 -20.67 -8.85
CA ILE A 438 29.88 -22.03 -8.58
C ILE A 438 29.47 -22.23 -7.11
N HIS A 439 30.15 -21.59 -6.18
CA HIS A 439 29.87 -21.69 -4.75
C HIS A 439 28.63 -20.88 -4.37
N GLN A 440 28.57 -19.64 -4.83
CA GLN A 440 27.42 -18.74 -4.64
C GLN A 440 26.16 -19.33 -5.30
N GLU A 441 26.27 -19.97 -6.46
CA GLU A 441 25.15 -20.60 -7.13
C GLU A 441 24.57 -21.75 -6.30
N LYS A 442 25.40 -22.62 -5.74
CA LYS A 442 24.94 -23.70 -4.87
C LYS A 442 24.19 -23.21 -3.64
N ILE A 443 24.65 -22.12 -3.03
CA ILE A 443 24.02 -21.52 -1.84
C ILE A 443 22.76 -20.77 -2.22
N GLY A 444 22.80 -19.99 -3.31
CA GLY A 444 21.75 -19.06 -3.71
C GLY A 444 20.62 -19.68 -4.52
N LYS A 445 20.81 -20.83 -5.17
CA LYS A 445 19.88 -21.42 -6.14
C LYS A 445 18.43 -21.48 -5.66
N ARG A 446 18.18 -22.05 -4.46
CA ARG A 446 16.82 -22.17 -3.92
C ARG A 446 16.21 -20.79 -3.63
N LEU A 447 17.01 -19.87 -3.08
CA LEU A 447 16.56 -18.52 -2.75
C LEU A 447 16.18 -17.74 -4.02
N LEU A 448 17.02 -17.83 -5.05
CA LEU A 448 16.77 -17.20 -6.35
C LEU A 448 15.53 -17.77 -7.04
N THR A 449 15.31 -19.08 -6.97
CA THR A 449 14.09 -19.71 -7.49
C THR A 449 12.85 -19.12 -6.79
N GLU A 450 12.86 -19.02 -5.47
CA GLU A 450 11.73 -18.45 -4.71
C GLU A 450 11.51 -16.96 -5.00
N ILE A 451 12.60 -16.17 -5.11
CA ILE A 451 12.52 -14.76 -5.47
C ILE A 451 11.92 -14.60 -6.87
N ASN A 452 12.45 -15.33 -7.87
CA ASN A 452 12.01 -15.23 -9.26
C ASN A 452 10.54 -15.65 -9.42
N ASN A 453 10.12 -16.74 -8.79
CA ASN A 453 8.73 -17.18 -8.84
C ASN A 453 7.77 -16.13 -8.29
N ARG A 454 8.07 -15.54 -7.11
CA ARG A 454 7.24 -14.51 -6.49
C ARG A 454 7.21 -13.21 -7.30
N LEU A 455 8.35 -12.81 -7.86
CA LEU A 455 8.43 -11.65 -8.75
C LEU A 455 7.60 -11.88 -10.02
N GLN A 456 7.66 -13.10 -10.59
CA GLN A 456 6.87 -13.47 -11.77
C GLN A 456 5.37 -13.37 -11.46
N PHE A 457 4.89 -13.93 -10.33
CA PHE A 457 3.48 -13.85 -9.95
C PHE A 457 3.00 -12.41 -9.77
N LEU A 458 3.82 -11.55 -9.16
CA LEU A 458 3.49 -10.12 -9.03
C LEU A 458 3.41 -9.41 -10.39
N THR A 459 4.27 -9.78 -11.32
CA THR A 459 4.28 -9.25 -12.68
C THR A 459 3.06 -9.74 -13.47
N ASP A 460 2.69 -11.01 -13.31
CA ASP A 460 1.54 -11.63 -13.99
C ASP A 460 0.21 -11.03 -13.55
N VAL A 461 0.10 -10.58 -12.30
CA VAL A 461 -1.08 -9.82 -11.82
C VAL A 461 -1.03 -8.32 -12.18
N GLY A 462 -0.06 -7.88 -13.01
CA GLY A 462 0.02 -6.50 -13.51
C GLY A 462 0.56 -5.48 -12.51
N LEU A 463 1.40 -5.89 -11.56
CA LEU A 463 2.01 -5.02 -10.55
C LEU A 463 3.47 -4.63 -10.85
N ASN A 464 3.92 -4.83 -12.08
CA ASN A 464 5.30 -4.62 -12.53
C ASN A 464 5.89 -3.23 -12.22
N TYR A 465 5.04 -2.21 -12.11
CA TYR A 465 5.45 -0.83 -11.81
C TYR A 465 5.70 -0.57 -10.31
N LEU A 466 5.28 -1.45 -9.40
CA LEU A 466 5.50 -1.29 -7.97
C LEU A 466 6.95 -1.54 -7.59
N THR A 467 7.36 -0.99 -6.45
CA THR A 467 8.64 -1.30 -5.80
C THR A 467 8.40 -2.09 -4.52
N ILE A 468 9.30 -2.99 -4.15
CA ILE A 468 9.12 -3.82 -2.96
C ILE A 468 9.28 -3.04 -1.64
N ASN A 469 9.86 -1.84 -1.65
CA ASN A 469 9.96 -0.95 -0.49
C ASN A 469 8.71 -0.08 -0.28
N ARG A 470 7.74 -0.09 -1.22
CA ARG A 470 6.49 0.68 -1.07
C ARG A 470 5.71 0.20 0.13
N THR A 471 5.24 1.14 0.96
CA THR A 471 4.49 0.84 2.17
C THR A 471 3.08 0.34 1.86
N SER A 472 2.63 -0.69 2.58
CA SER A 472 1.32 -1.32 2.36
C SER A 472 0.15 -0.36 2.53
N ASN A 473 0.26 0.62 3.43
CA ASN A 473 -0.78 1.64 3.65
C ASN A 473 -0.92 2.69 2.52
N THR A 474 -0.03 2.68 1.53
CA THR A 474 -0.11 3.55 0.35
C THR A 474 -0.67 2.85 -0.88
N LEU A 475 -0.96 1.56 -0.76
CA LEU A 475 -1.53 0.76 -1.83
C LEU A 475 -3.03 1.06 -2.00
N SER A 476 -3.52 0.98 -3.23
CA SER A 476 -4.95 0.92 -3.48
C SER A 476 -5.52 -0.43 -3.05
N GLY A 477 -6.85 -0.51 -2.88
CA GLY A 477 -7.53 -1.77 -2.54
C GLY A 477 -7.23 -2.88 -3.56
N GLY A 478 -7.31 -2.57 -4.85
CA GLY A 478 -6.99 -3.51 -5.92
C GLY A 478 -5.52 -3.92 -5.97
N GLU A 479 -4.56 -3.01 -5.71
CA GLU A 479 -3.14 -3.36 -5.58
C GLU A 479 -2.91 -4.34 -4.43
N SER A 480 -3.51 -4.08 -3.26
CA SER A 480 -3.42 -4.96 -2.08
C SER A 480 -4.00 -6.35 -2.36
N GLN A 481 -5.16 -6.41 -2.98
CA GLN A 481 -5.81 -7.66 -3.35
C GLN A 481 -4.97 -8.50 -4.32
N ARG A 482 -4.37 -7.86 -5.34
CA ARG A 482 -3.49 -8.54 -6.31
C ARG A 482 -2.19 -9.04 -5.67
N ILE A 483 -1.63 -8.30 -4.70
CA ILE A 483 -0.49 -8.76 -3.91
C ILE A 483 -0.87 -10.03 -3.14
N ASN A 484 -2.05 -10.05 -2.48
CA ASN A 484 -2.52 -11.22 -1.75
C ASN A 484 -2.76 -12.41 -2.69
N LEU A 485 -3.31 -12.18 -3.89
CA LEU A 485 -3.49 -13.21 -4.91
C LEU A 485 -2.14 -13.81 -5.37
N ALA A 486 -1.17 -12.96 -5.69
CA ALA A 486 0.18 -13.38 -6.07
C ALA A 486 0.88 -14.17 -4.95
N THR A 487 0.72 -13.76 -3.70
CA THR A 487 1.24 -14.46 -2.53
C THR A 487 0.60 -15.83 -2.36
N SER A 488 -0.71 -15.92 -2.60
CA SER A 488 -1.46 -17.19 -2.54
C SER A 488 -1.01 -18.19 -3.61
N LEU A 489 -0.70 -17.72 -4.82
CA LEU A 489 -0.08 -18.57 -5.87
C LEU A 489 1.29 -19.08 -5.43
N GLY A 490 2.10 -18.22 -4.81
CA GLY A 490 3.43 -18.58 -4.30
C GLY A 490 3.40 -19.62 -3.18
N SER A 491 2.27 -19.75 -2.46
CA SER A 491 2.12 -20.76 -1.39
C SER A 491 1.89 -22.19 -1.91
N SER A 492 1.60 -22.36 -3.21
CA SER A 492 1.39 -23.67 -3.88
C SER A 492 0.38 -24.58 -3.16
N LEU A 493 -0.63 -24.02 -2.48
CA LEU A 493 -1.66 -24.79 -1.82
C LEU A 493 -2.56 -25.45 -2.85
N VAL A 494 -2.86 -26.73 -2.65
CA VAL A 494 -3.68 -27.56 -3.53
C VAL A 494 -4.92 -28.05 -2.78
N GLY A 495 -6.04 -28.20 -3.49
CA GLY A 495 -7.29 -28.71 -2.91
C GLY A 495 -8.00 -27.70 -1.99
N SER A 496 -7.62 -26.43 -2.05
CA SER A 496 -8.22 -25.33 -1.29
C SER A 496 -9.33 -24.64 -2.06
N MET A 497 -10.15 -23.87 -1.35
CA MET A 497 -11.19 -23.02 -1.93
C MET A 497 -10.79 -21.56 -1.79
N TYR A 498 -10.54 -20.90 -2.90
CA TYR A 498 -10.24 -19.46 -2.95
C TYR A 498 -11.52 -18.69 -3.24
N ILE A 499 -11.81 -17.67 -2.44
CA ILE A 499 -12.95 -16.79 -2.62
C ILE A 499 -12.43 -15.37 -2.79
N LEU A 500 -12.68 -14.77 -3.97
CA LEU A 500 -12.22 -13.45 -4.34
C LEU A 500 -13.39 -12.48 -4.50
N ASP A 501 -13.24 -11.28 -3.96
CA ASP A 501 -14.23 -10.20 -4.06
C ASP A 501 -13.80 -9.21 -5.13
N GLU A 502 -14.48 -9.23 -6.27
CA GLU A 502 -14.30 -8.30 -7.40
C GLU A 502 -12.81 -8.04 -7.76
N PRO A 503 -12.03 -9.08 -8.11
CA PRO A 503 -10.60 -8.93 -8.34
C PRO A 503 -10.24 -8.10 -9.57
N SER A 504 -11.19 -7.80 -10.47
CA SER A 504 -11.01 -6.92 -11.63
C SER A 504 -11.04 -5.42 -11.30
N ILE A 505 -11.34 -5.06 -10.05
CA ILE A 505 -11.47 -3.66 -9.64
C ILE A 505 -10.24 -2.82 -9.98
N GLY A 506 -10.50 -1.65 -10.60
CA GLY A 506 -9.46 -0.69 -10.98
C GLY A 506 -8.48 -1.21 -12.02
N LEU A 507 -8.84 -2.33 -12.70
CA LEU A 507 -8.07 -2.87 -13.80
C LEU A 507 -8.52 -2.29 -15.14
N HIS A 508 -7.55 -1.99 -15.97
CA HIS A 508 -7.77 -1.78 -17.38
C HIS A 508 -8.05 -3.14 -18.05
N PRO A 509 -8.91 -3.25 -19.09
CA PRO A 509 -9.19 -4.53 -19.77
C PRO A 509 -7.95 -5.34 -20.17
N LYS A 510 -6.87 -4.69 -20.60
CA LYS A 510 -5.57 -5.33 -20.82
C LYS A 510 -5.02 -6.09 -19.59
N ASP A 511 -5.24 -5.54 -18.40
CA ASP A 511 -4.76 -6.14 -17.15
C ASP A 511 -5.73 -7.23 -16.67
N THR A 512 -7.04 -7.12 -17.00
CA THR A 512 -8.05 -8.17 -16.75
C THR A 512 -7.71 -9.46 -17.49
N GLU A 513 -7.22 -9.39 -18.73
CA GLU A 513 -6.76 -10.59 -19.47
C GLU A 513 -5.62 -11.33 -18.73
N ARG A 514 -4.74 -10.60 -18.05
CA ARG A 514 -3.66 -11.19 -17.22
C ARG A 514 -4.23 -11.84 -15.96
N LEU A 515 -5.15 -11.15 -15.29
CA LEU A 515 -5.83 -11.68 -14.11
C LEU A 515 -6.55 -13.00 -14.42
N ILE A 516 -7.27 -13.09 -15.53
CA ILE A 516 -7.96 -14.31 -15.96
C ILE A 516 -6.99 -15.48 -16.09
N ARG A 517 -5.79 -15.25 -16.66
CA ARG A 517 -4.75 -16.31 -16.74
C ARG A 517 -4.35 -16.81 -15.37
N VAL A 518 -4.10 -15.89 -14.44
CA VAL A 518 -3.74 -16.19 -13.06
C VAL A 518 -4.83 -16.99 -12.34
N LEU A 519 -6.11 -16.62 -12.50
CA LEU A 519 -7.24 -17.35 -11.92
C LEU A 519 -7.34 -18.77 -12.47
N LYS A 520 -7.09 -18.94 -13.77
CA LYS A 520 -7.05 -20.26 -14.42
C LYS A 520 -5.87 -21.11 -13.95
N GLU A 521 -4.70 -20.52 -13.75
CA GLU A 521 -3.54 -21.22 -13.19
C GLU A 521 -3.84 -21.69 -11.77
N LEU A 522 -4.42 -20.83 -10.92
CA LEU A 522 -4.83 -21.20 -9.56
C LEU A 522 -5.84 -22.38 -9.56
N ARG A 523 -6.81 -22.37 -10.49
CA ARG A 523 -7.74 -23.49 -10.71
C ARG A 523 -6.98 -24.75 -11.16
N ASN A 524 -6.07 -24.62 -12.12
CA ASN A 524 -5.36 -25.75 -12.71
C ASN A 524 -4.42 -26.45 -11.72
N LEU A 525 -4.00 -25.76 -10.65
CA LEU A 525 -3.33 -26.36 -9.49
C LEU A 525 -4.23 -27.30 -8.67
N GLY A 526 -5.50 -27.47 -9.04
CA GLY A 526 -6.45 -28.33 -8.33
C GLY A 526 -7.24 -27.62 -7.23
N ASN A 527 -7.42 -26.30 -7.34
CA ASN A 527 -8.19 -25.49 -6.40
C ASN A 527 -9.57 -25.14 -6.96
N THR A 528 -10.53 -24.91 -6.07
CA THR A 528 -11.81 -24.32 -6.41
C THR A 528 -11.69 -22.82 -6.29
N VAL A 529 -11.89 -22.08 -7.37
CA VAL A 529 -11.77 -20.62 -7.41
C VAL A 529 -13.15 -20.01 -7.58
N ILE A 530 -13.63 -19.33 -6.55
CA ILE A 530 -14.94 -18.67 -6.53
C ILE A 530 -14.70 -17.16 -6.58
N VAL A 531 -15.30 -16.50 -7.57
CA VAL A 531 -15.11 -15.06 -7.81
C VAL A 531 -16.47 -14.39 -7.78
N VAL A 532 -16.63 -13.40 -6.91
CA VAL A 532 -17.78 -12.48 -6.98
C VAL A 532 -17.42 -11.42 -8.02
N GLU A 533 -18.12 -11.34 -9.13
CA GLU A 533 -17.73 -10.49 -10.26
C GLU A 533 -18.89 -10.02 -11.15
N HIS A 534 -18.61 -8.90 -11.85
CA HIS A 534 -19.50 -8.29 -12.83
C HIS A 534 -18.83 -8.09 -14.21
N ASP A 535 -17.52 -8.37 -14.30
CA ASP A 535 -16.73 -8.21 -15.51
C ASP A 535 -17.14 -9.26 -16.56
N GLU A 536 -17.46 -8.79 -17.78
CA GLU A 536 -17.93 -9.63 -18.88
C GLU A 536 -16.87 -10.66 -19.31
N ASP A 537 -15.58 -10.27 -19.34
CA ASP A 537 -14.52 -11.14 -19.81
C ASP A 537 -14.24 -12.26 -18.81
N ILE A 538 -14.32 -11.97 -17.49
CA ILE A 538 -14.19 -13.00 -16.45
C ILE A 538 -15.38 -13.98 -16.51
N MET A 539 -16.61 -13.48 -16.74
CA MET A 539 -17.79 -14.33 -16.89
C MET A 539 -17.68 -15.24 -18.12
N LYS A 540 -17.17 -14.75 -19.25
CA LYS A 540 -16.96 -15.55 -20.48
C LYS A 540 -15.99 -16.72 -20.25
N GLU A 541 -15.01 -16.51 -19.42
CA GLU A 541 -13.92 -17.46 -19.17
C GLU A 541 -14.16 -18.37 -17.95
N ALA A 542 -15.31 -18.21 -17.27
CA ALA A 542 -15.72 -19.04 -16.14
C ALA A 542 -16.17 -20.43 -16.59
N ASP A 543 -15.84 -21.45 -15.79
CA ASP A 543 -16.34 -22.82 -16.00
C ASP A 543 -17.81 -22.93 -15.56
N TYR A 544 -18.24 -22.14 -14.57
CA TYR A 544 -19.58 -22.15 -14.01
C TYR A 544 -19.96 -20.78 -13.48
N ILE A 545 -21.20 -20.37 -13.68
CA ILE A 545 -21.70 -19.06 -13.24
C ILE A 545 -22.96 -19.27 -12.43
N ILE A 546 -23.11 -18.52 -11.34
CA ILE A 546 -24.29 -18.46 -10.50
C ILE A 546 -24.78 -17.02 -10.49
N ASP A 547 -25.95 -16.76 -11.04
CA ASP A 547 -26.56 -15.43 -11.10
C ASP A 547 -27.60 -15.28 -9.98
N ILE A 548 -27.39 -14.30 -9.09
CA ILE A 548 -28.24 -14.06 -7.93
C ILE A 548 -29.07 -12.79 -8.14
N GLY A 549 -30.39 -12.93 -7.99
CA GLY A 549 -31.34 -11.86 -8.24
C GLY A 549 -32.73 -12.19 -7.71
N PRO A 550 -33.79 -11.78 -8.44
CA PRO A 550 -33.78 -10.95 -9.65
C PRO A 550 -33.40 -9.49 -9.44
N GLU A 551 -33.64 -8.95 -8.24
CA GLU A 551 -33.38 -7.58 -7.84
C GLU A 551 -32.47 -7.52 -6.61
N ALA A 552 -32.34 -6.35 -6.02
CA ALA A 552 -31.56 -6.10 -4.79
C ALA A 552 -32.44 -6.19 -3.52
N GLY A 553 -31.78 -6.33 -2.36
CA GLY A 553 -32.43 -6.26 -1.04
C GLY A 553 -33.50 -7.33 -0.84
N THR A 554 -34.72 -6.88 -0.44
CA THR A 554 -35.85 -7.78 -0.12
C THR A 554 -36.36 -8.57 -1.32
N PHE A 555 -36.14 -8.07 -2.52
CA PHE A 555 -36.54 -8.73 -3.78
C PHE A 555 -35.44 -9.57 -4.41
N GLY A 556 -34.26 -9.55 -3.84
CA GLY A 556 -33.12 -10.38 -4.23
C GLY A 556 -33.04 -11.70 -3.48
N GLY A 557 -31.88 -12.33 -3.51
CA GLY A 557 -31.57 -13.52 -2.71
C GLY A 557 -32.03 -14.85 -3.29
N HIS A 558 -32.38 -14.92 -4.56
CA HIS A 558 -32.69 -16.14 -5.31
C HIS A 558 -31.60 -16.45 -6.33
N VAL A 559 -31.37 -17.73 -6.61
CA VAL A 559 -30.60 -18.14 -7.79
C VAL A 559 -31.53 -18.02 -8.99
N VAL A 560 -31.25 -17.08 -9.91
CA VAL A 560 -32.07 -16.83 -11.10
C VAL A 560 -31.59 -17.63 -12.32
N ALA A 561 -30.28 -17.87 -12.39
CA ALA A 561 -29.67 -18.70 -13.42
C ALA A 561 -28.38 -19.34 -12.89
N GLU A 562 -28.06 -20.53 -13.37
CA GLU A 562 -26.83 -21.23 -13.09
C GLU A 562 -26.38 -22.11 -14.24
N GLY A 563 -25.10 -22.31 -14.44
CA GLY A 563 -24.52 -23.14 -15.50
C GLY A 563 -23.29 -22.54 -16.14
N ASP A 564 -22.95 -23.02 -17.34
CA ASP A 564 -21.89 -22.44 -18.16
C ASP A 564 -22.34 -21.08 -18.77
N PHE A 565 -21.41 -20.34 -19.37
CA PHE A 565 -21.73 -19.06 -19.99
C PHE A 565 -22.86 -19.13 -21.01
N LYS A 566 -22.91 -20.21 -21.78
CA LYS A 566 -23.98 -20.41 -22.80
C LYS A 566 -25.36 -20.66 -22.15
N ALA A 567 -25.40 -21.33 -20.99
CA ALA A 567 -26.65 -21.53 -20.25
C ALA A 567 -27.13 -20.19 -19.66
N ILE A 568 -26.24 -19.36 -19.17
CA ILE A 568 -26.60 -18.02 -18.68
C ILE A 568 -27.17 -17.16 -19.79
N LEU A 569 -26.57 -17.11 -20.98
CA LEU A 569 -27.09 -16.34 -22.12
C LEU A 569 -28.53 -16.74 -22.54
N LYS A 570 -28.93 -18.02 -22.31
CA LYS A 570 -30.28 -18.50 -22.62
C LYS A 570 -31.31 -18.21 -21.52
N SER A 571 -30.86 -17.71 -20.37
CA SER A 571 -31.77 -17.42 -19.26
C SER A 571 -32.45 -16.05 -19.45
N ASP A 572 -33.56 -15.85 -18.73
CA ASP A 572 -34.26 -14.54 -18.70
C ASP A 572 -33.74 -13.61 -17.59
N SER A 573 -32.54 -13.86 -17.14
CA SER A 573 -31.94 -13.04 -16.09
C SER A 573 -31.55 -11.65 -16.62
N LEU A 574 -31.47 -10.66 -15.71
CA LEU A 574 -31.04 -9.31 -16.08
C LEU A 574 -29.61 -9.31 -16.62
N THR A 575 -28.74 -10.12 -16.05
CA THR A 575 -27.36 -10.32 -16.50
C THR A 575 -27.32 -10.82 -17.94
N ALA A 576 -28.14 -11.84 -18.27
CA ALA A 576 -28.25 -12.39 -19.62
C ALA A 576 -28.70 -11.32 -20.63
N LYS A 577 -29.71 -10.53 -20.29
CA LYS A 577 -30.21 -9.45 -21.15
C LYS A 577 -29.13 -8.40 -21.50
N TYR A 578 -28.23 -8.08 -20.56
CA TYR A 578 -27.11 -7.19 -20.86
C TYR A 578 -26.00 -7.87 -21.66
N LEU A 579 -25.72 -9.14 -21.40
CA LEU A 579 -24.71 -9.92 -22.14
C LEU A 579 -25.14 -10.24 -23.59
N ASN A 580 -26.45 -10.39 -23.82
CA ASN A 580 -27.04 -10.60 -25.16
C ASN A 580 -27.30 -9.26 -25.91
N GLU A 581 -27.00 -8.10 -25.26
CA GLU A 581 -27.32 -6.77 -25.79
C GLU A 581 -28.81 -6.45 -25.94
N ASP A 582 -29.74 -7.27 -25.40
CA ASP A 582 -31.18 -6.95 -25.34
C ASP A 582 -31.40 -5.67 -24.50
N LEU A 583 -30.59 -5.48 -23.46
CA LEU A 583 -30.46 -4.25 -22.71
C LEU A 583 -29.07 -3.70 -22.86
N LYS A 584 -28.95 -2.42 -23.20
CA LYS A 584 -27.65 -1.76 -23.35
C LYS A 584 -27.62 -0.37 -22.70
N ILE A 585 -26.45 0.07 -22.39
CA ILE A 585 -26.16 1.46 -22.03
C ILE A 585 -25.96 2.21 -23.33
N GLU A 586 -26.86 3.14 -23.60
CA GLU A 586 -26.88 3.86 -24.88
C GLU A 586 -25.74 4.87 -24.96
N VAL A 587 -25.10 4.94 -26.13
CA VAL A 587 -24.10 5.96 -26.43
C VAL A 587 -24.81 7.28 -26.71
N PRO A 588 -24.44 8.42 -26.09
CA PRO A 588 -25.05 9.69 -26.36
C PRO A 588 -24.92 10.08 -27.83
N THR A 589 -26.03 10.46 -28.47
CA THR A 589 -26.09 10.87 -29.91
C THR A 589 -25.31 12.16 -30.17
N LYS A 590 -25.25 13.02 -29.18
CA LYS A 590 -24.46 14.29 -29.22
C LYS A 590 -23.60 14.40 -28.00
N ARG A 591 -22.31 14.72 -28.20
CA ARG A 591 -21.37 15.03 -27.09
C ARG A 591 -21.53 16.49 -26.70
N ARG A 592 -21.54 16.77 -25.41
CA ARG A 592 -21.52 18.14 -24.90
C ARG A 592 -20.19 18.77 -25.25
N SER A 593 -20.22 19.99 -25.79
CA SER A 593 -19.02 20.78 -26.00
C SER A 593 -19.15 22.09 -25.25
N THR A 594 -18.07 22.55 -24.68
CA THR A 594 -18.02 23.78 -23.91
C THR A 594 -16.74 24.54 -24.23
N LEU A 595 -16.82 25.86 -24.17
CA LEU A 595 -15.67 26.76 -24.30
C LEU A 595 -14.93 26.88 -22.95
N ASN A 596 -15.65 26.68 -21.83
CA ASN A 596 -15.08 26.81 -20.51
C ASN A 596 -14.22 25.56 -20.19
N ARG A 597 -12.98 25.80 -19.79
CA ARG A 597 -12.02 24.74 -19.53
C ARG A 597 -10.99 25.12 -18.48
N ILE A 598 -10.34 24.12 -17.90
CA ILE A 598 -9.17 24.24 -17.06
C ILE A 598 -8.03 23.53 -17.78
N GLU A 599 -6.87 24.17 -17.88
CA GLU A 599 -5.68 23.63 -18.52
C GLU A 599 -4.56 23.53 -17.50
N ILE A 600 -3.99 22.35 -17.33
CA ILE A 600 -2.77 22.10 -16.55
C ILE A 600 -1.63 22.01 -17.56
N ILE A 601 -0.61 22.84 -17.40
CA ILE A 601 0.55 22.91 -18.27
C ILE A 601 1.77 22.33 -17.53
N GLY A 602 2.49 21.43 -18.19
CA GLY A 602 3.73 20.88 -17.70
C GLY A 602 3.59 20.03 -16.43
N ALA A 603 2.58 19.19 -16.34
CA ALA A 603 2.39 18.25 -15.23
C ALA A 603 3.51 17.20 -15.20
N ARG A 604 4.28 17.11 -14.08
CA ARG A 604 5.47 16.26 -13.97
C ARG A 604 5.66 15.64 -12.59
N GLU A 605 4.58 15.53 -11.82
CA GLU A 605 4.62 14.84 -10.51
C GLU A 605 4.71 13.33 -10.73
N ASN A 606 5.50 12.64 -9.92
CA ASN A 606 5.77 11.21 -9.96
C ASN A 606 6.24 10.75 -11.35
N ASN A 607 5.43 9.95 -12.06
CA ASN A 607 5.76 9.42 -13.39
C ASN A 607 5.26 10.27 -14.57
N LEU A 608 4.56 11.38 -14.33
CA LEU A 608 4.06 12.23 -15.41
C LEU A 608 5.19 12.88 -16.18
N GLN A 609 5.13 12.82 -17.51
CA GLN A 609 6.19 13.20 -18.46
C GLN A 609 5.99 14.62 -19.01
N ASN A 610 5.86 15.63 -18.12
CA ASN A 610 5.70 17.04 -18.49
C ASN A 610 4.56 17.27 -19.50
N ILE A 611 3.36 16.79 -19.16
CA ILE A 611 2.19 16.78 -20.05
C ILE A 611 1.30 18.01 -19.87
N ASP A 612 0.67 18.42 -20.97
CA ASP A 612 -0.35 19.46 -20.99
C ASP A 612 -1.74 18.84 -21.15
N VAL A 613 -2.63 19.10 -20.20
CA VAL A 613 -3.93 18.44 -20.12
C VAL A 613 -5.06 19.47 -19.99
N THR A 614 -6.12 19.27 -20.79
CA THR A 614 -7.32 20.11 -20.79
C THR A 614 -8.50 19.39 -20.17
N PHE A 615 -9.17 20.04 -19.23
CA PHE A 615 -10.40 19.58 -18.57
C PHE A 615 -11.56 20.50 -18.96
N PRO A 616 -12.42 20.12 -19.91
CA PRO A 616 -13.63 20.86 -20.22
C PRO A 616 -14.60 20.88 -19.02
N LEU A 617 -15.28 21.99 -18.82
CA LEU A 617 -16.28 22.16 -17.75
C LEU A 617 -17.70 21.88 -18.29
N ASN A 618 -18.68 21.71 -17.39
CA ASN A 618 -20.11 21.44 -17.72
C ASN A 618 -20.33 20.22 -18.63
N CYS A 619 -19.48 19.20 -18.49
CA CYS A 619 -19.56 17.94 -19.23
C CYS A 619 -18.99 16.78 -18.39
N LEU A 620 -19.13 15.56 -18.93
CA LEU A 620 -18.53 14.35 -18.37
C LEU A 620 -17.15 14.13 -19.00
N SER A 621 -16.09 14.40 -18.26
CA SER A 621 -14.71 14.12 -18.65
C SER A 621 -14.22 12.83 -17.97
N VAL A 622 -13.67 11.90 -18.73
CA VAL A 622 -13.13 10.63 -18.20
C VAL A 622 -11.62 10.55 -18.42
N ILE A 623 -10.89 10.23 -17.35
CA ILE A 623 -9.45 9.97 -17.39
C ILE A 623 -9.26 8.46 -17.36
N THR A 624 -8.66 7.92 -18.41
CA THR A 624 -8.43 6.49 -18.60
C THR A 624 -6.96 6.17 -18.89
N GLY A 625 -6.65 4.90 -19.08
CA GLY A 625 -5.31 4.37 -19.35
C GLY A 625 -4.96 3.20 -18.42
N VAL A 626 -3.89 2.46 -18.72
CA VAL A 626 -3.47 1.28 -17.96
C VAL A 626 -3.17 1.58 -16.48
N SER A 627 -3.13 0.54 -15.64
CA SER A 627 -2.78 0.68 -14.23
C SER A 627 -1.37 1.28 -14.08
N GLY A 628 -1.20 2.24 -13.13
CA GLY A 628 0.10 2.92 -12.94
C GLY A 628 0.46 3.97 -13.99
N SER A 629 -0.41 4.33 -14.96
CA SER A 629 -0.13 5.34 -16.01
C SER A 629 -0.11 6.79 -15.54
N GLY A 630 -0.43 7.07 -14.25
CA GLY A 630 -0.37 8.43 -13.69
C GLY A 630 -1.72 9.12 -13.51
N LYS A 631 -2.87 8.47 -13.75
CA LYS A 631 -4.23 9.04 -13.62
C LYS A 631 -4.48 9.69 -12.27
N SER A 632 -4.28 8.94 -11.18
CA SER A 632 -4.48 9.43 -9.81
C SER A 632 -3.48 10.56 -9.48
N THR A 633 -2.27 10.51 -10.02
CA THR A 633 -1.27 11.59 -9.86
C THR A 633 -1.78 12.89 -10.49
N LEU A 634 -2.27 12.84 -11.74
CA LEU A 634 -2.79 14.00 -12.44
C LEU A 634 -3.99 14.63 -11.71
N VAL A 635 -4.92 13.79 -11.26
CA VAL A 635 -6.18 14.27 -10.68
C VAL A 635 -6.05 14.58 -9.20
N LYS A 636 -5.59 13.60 -8.39
CA LYS A 636 -5.58 13.66 -6.92
C LYS A 636 -4.42 14.50 -6.37
N ASN A 637 -3.27 14.48 -7.06
CA ASN A 637 -2.09 15.19 -6.57
C ASN A 637 -1.88 16.55 -7.24
N ILE A 638 -2.48 16.81 -8.42
CA ILE A 638 -2.32 18.09 -9.12
C ILE A 638 -3.65 18.84 -9.22
N LEU A 639 -4.63 18.33 -9.99
CA LEU A 639 -5.89 19.05 -10.28
C LEU A 639 -6.65 19.42 -9.00
N TYR A 640 -6.96 18.42 -8.16
CA TYR A 640 -7.78 18.60 -6.96
C TYR A 640 -7.15 19.54 -5.92
N PRO A 641 -5.87 19.39 -5.53
CA PRO A 641 -5.23 20.32 -4.59
C PRO A 641 -5.14 21.74 -5.10
N ILE A 642 -4.93 21.94 -6.42
CA ILE A 642 -4.92 23.28 -7.02
C ILE A 642 -6.30 23.93 -6.87
N LEU A 643 -7.35 23.21 -7.24
CA LEU A 643 -8.71 23.72 -7.15
C LEU A 643 -9.13 24.00 -5.71
N GLN A 644 -8.80 23.12 -4.77
CA GLN A 644 -9.03 23.38 -3.34
C GLN A 644 -8.38 24.70 -2.91
N LYS A 645 -7.12 24.91 -3.27
CA LYS A 645 -6.41 26.11 -2.85
C LYS A 645 -6.95 27.37 -3.50
N LYS A 646 -7.33 27.31 -4.78
CA LYS A 646 -7.92 28.47 -5.49
C LYS A 646 -9.33 28.81 -5.01
N LEU A 647 -10.18 27.80 -4.73
CA LEU A 647 -11.59 28.00 -4.40
C LEU A 647 -11.83 28.14 -2.90
N ILE A 648 -11.05 27.46 -2.05
CA ILE A 648 -11.28 27.38 -0.61
C ILE A 648 -10.18 28.08 0.20
N GLY A 649 -9.03 28.38 -0.44
CA GLY A 649 -7.89 29.07 0.19
C GLY A 649 -6.90 28.14 0.94
N HIS A 650 -7.26 26.88 1.15
CA HIS A 650 -6.40 25.86 1.79
C HIS A 650 -6.57 24.52 1.06
N GLY A 651 -5.60 23.63 1.18
CA GLY A 651 -5.63 22.33 0.53
C GLY A 651 -4.33 21.57 0.75
N ASN A 652 -4.30 20.35 0.22
CA ASN A 652 -3.13 19.49 0.25
C ASN A 652 -1.97 20.06 -0.59
N LYS A 653 -0.79 19.44 -0.47
CA LYS A 653 0.36 19.72 -1.34
C LYS A 653 -0.06 19.61 -2.80
N ILE A 654 0.37 20.57 -3.60
CA ILE A 654 0.16 20.56 -5.05
C ILE A 654 1.35 19.86 -5.70
N GLY A 655 1.06 18.89 -6.56
CA GLY A 655 2.08 18.18 -7.34
C GLY A 655 2.76 19.12 -8.36
N GLN A 656 3.91 18.69 -8.84
CA GLN A 656 4.77 19.47 -9.74
C GLN A 656 4.09 19.72 -11.08
N HIS A 657 3.97 21.00 -11.44
CA HIS A 657 3.43 21.46 -12.73
C HIS A 657 4.03 22.85 -13.05
N THR A 658 3.89 23.31 -14.28
CA THR A 658 4.41 24.62 -14.68
C THR A 658 3.37 25.70 -14.41
N ALA A 659 2.16 25.55 -14.90
CA ALA A 659 1.10 26.53 -14.76
C ALA A 659 -0.28 25.88 -14.82
N ILE A 660 -1.28 26.62 -14.34
CA ILE A 660 -2.69 26.29 -14.55
C ILE A 660 -3.42 27.53 -15.09
N LYS A 661 -4.23 27.33 -16.11
CA LYS A 661 -5.06 28.36 -16.75
C LYS A 661 -6.51 27.90 -16.83
N GLY A 662 -7.43 28.81 -17.00
CA GLY A 662 -8.82 28.46 -17.27
C GLY A 662 -9.85 29.26 -16.49
N ASP A 663 -11.10 28.84 -16.62
CA ASP A 663 -12.32 29.54 -16.19
C ASP A 663 -12.72 29.19 -14.76
N PHE A 664 -11.85 29.51 -13.78
CA PHE A 664 -12.07 29.20 -12.36
C PHE A 664 -13.27 29.95 -11.76
N ASP A 665 -13.57 31.15 -12.24
CA ASP A 665 -14.65 31.98 -11.70
C ASP A 665 -16.03 31.35 -11.86
N THR A 666 -16.14 30.38 -12.76
CA THR A 666 -17.37 29.61 -12.95
C THR A 666 -17.59 28.55 -11.88
N LEU A 667 -16.55 28.21 -11.10
CA LEU A 667 -16.60 27.17 -10.07
C LEU A 667 -16.57 27.81 -8.67
N LYS A 668 -17.41 27.30 -7.75
CA LYS A 668 -17.42 27.70 -6.34
C LYS A 668 -16.90 26.61 -5.41
N HIS A 669 -17.06 25.35 -5.81
CA HIS A 669 -16.69 24.20 -5.01
C HIS A 669 -15.99 23.14 -5.86
N VAL A 670 -15.11 22.38 -5.23
CA VAL A 670 -14.55 21.15 -5.77
C VAL A 670 -14.70 20.04 -4.73
N GLU A 671 -15.21 18.88 -5.17
CA GLU A 671 -15.43 17.73 -4.29
C GLU A 671 -14.77 16.50 -4.90
N PHE A 672 -13.99 15.80 -4.05
CA PHE A 672 -13.37 14.53 -4.40
C PHE A 672 -14.13 13.39 -3.74
N ILE A 673 -14.70 12.53 -4.55
CA ILE A 673 -15.55 11.42 -4.12
C ILE A 673 -14.79 10.11 -4.36
N ASP A 674 -14.18 9.61 -3.30
CA ASP A 674 -13.43 8.37 -3.27
C ASP A 674 -14.22 7.21 -2.62
N GLN A 675 -13.65 6.02 -2.65
CA GLN A 675 -14.20 4.80 -2.07
C GLN A 675 -14.04 4.71 -0.54
N ASN A 676 -13.44 5.73 0.10
CA ASN A 676 -13.30 5.73 1.55
C ASN A 676 -14.67 5.71 2.26
N PRO A 677 -14.78 5.08 3.43
CA PRO A 677 -16.02 5.04 4.20
C PRO A 677 -16.59 6.45 4.45
N ILE A 678 -17.92 6.56 4.55
CA ILE A 678 -18.64 7.83 4.83
C ILE A 678 -18.36 8.43 6.22
N GLY A 679 -17.63 7.71 7.07
CA GLY A 679 -17.16 8.15 8.37
C GLY A 679 -16.19 7.14 8.99
N ARG A 680 -15.42 7.61 9.96
CA ARG A 680 -14.38 6.79 10.64
C ARG A 680 -14.95 5.89 11.74
N SER A 681 -16.15 6.14 12.19
CA SER A 681 -16.80 5.42 13.28
C SER A 681 -17.81 4.41 12.74
N SER A 682 -17.88 3.22 13.34
CA SER A 682 -18.93 2.21 13.10
C SER A 682 -20.36 2.76 13.28
N ARG A 683 -20.52 3.89 13.97
CA ARG A 683 -21.80 4.60 14.15
C ARG A 683 -22.21 5.48 12.98
N SER A 684 -21.30 5.73 12.04
CA SER A 684 -21.64 6.44 10.81
C SER A 684 -22.51 5.56 9.94
N ASN A 685 -23.59 6.08 9.39
CA ASN A 685 -24.55 5.35 8.57
C ASN A 685 -25.21 6.28 7.53
N PRO A 686 -25.90 5.75 6.52
CA PRO A 686 -26.50 6.52 5.44
C PRO A 686 -27.41 7.65 5.95
N VAL A 687 -28.31 7.35 6.90
CA VAL A 687 -29.32 8.32 7.36
C VAL A 687 -28.71 9.49 8.15
N THR A 688 -27.61 9.28 8.86
CA THR A 688 -26.88 10.36 9.54
C THR A 688 -26.09 11.21 8.56
N TYR A 689 -25.50 10.59 7.54
CA TYR A 689 -24.68 11.30 6.56
C TYR A 689 -25.50 12.29 5.73
N ILE A 690 -26.71 11.93 5.30
CA ILE A 690 -27.62 12.82 4.58
C ILE A 690 -28.43 13.75 5.50
N LYS A 691 -28.18 13.72 6.83
CA LYS A 691 -28.88 14.54 7.84
C LYS A 691 -30.40 14.34 7.91
N ALA A 692 -30.90 13.17 7.52
CA ALA A 692 -32.32 12.81 7.72
C ALA A 692 -32.59 12.33 9.16
N TYR A 693 -31.55 11.81 9.85
CA TYR A 693 -31.68 11.29 11.21
C TYR A 693 -32.10 12.34 12.23
N ASP A 694 -31.76 13.60 12.04
CA ASP A 694 -32.16 14.70 12.93
C ASP A 694 -33.65 14.90 12.90
N ASP A 695 -34.29 14.82 11.73
CA ASP A 695 -35.76 14.93 11.60
C ASP A 695 -36.46 13.69 12.18
N ILE A 696 -35.87 12.49 12.01
CA ILE A 696 -36.41 11.25 12.62
C ILE A 696 -36.36 11.35 14.15
N ARG A 697 -35.25 11.80 14.75
CA ARG A 697 -35.14 11.99 16.20
C ARG A 697 -36.14 13.00 16.72
N ALA A 698 -36.39 14.09 16.01
CA ALA A 698 -37.42 15.07 16.34
C ALA A 698 -38.81 14.46 16.27
N LEU A 699 -39.12 13.64 15.27
CA LEU A 699 -40.39 12.93 15.12
C LEU A 699 -40.68 12.01 16.33
N PHE A 700 -39.66 11.24 16.78
CA PHE A 700 -39.81 10.35 17.95
C PHE A 700 -39.92 11.13 19.27
N SER A 701 -39.22 12.27 19.42
CA SER A 701 -39.35 13.09 20.64
C SER A 701 -40.69 13.74 20.79
N ASN A 702 -41.47 13.90 19.71
CA ASN A 702 -42.80 14.49 19.72
C ASN A 702 -43.92 13.46 19.98
N GLN A 703 -43.59 12.19 20.18
CA GLN A 703 -44.58 11.16 20.47
C GLN A 703 -45.13 11.32 21.92
N LYS A 704 -46.39 10.92 22.13
CA LYS A 704 -47.05 11.04 23.44
C LYS A 704 -46.26 10.43 24.59
N LEU A 705 -45.73 9.23 24.40
CA LEU A 705 -44.93 8.53 25.40
C LEU A 705 -43.59 9.25 25.67
N SER A 706 -42.98 9.86 24.65
CA SER A 706 -41.79 10.68 24.81
C SER A 706 -42.04 11.91 25.64
N THR A 707 -43.18 12.58 25.42
CA THR A 707 -43.58 13.76 26.19
C THR A 707 -43.78 13.40 27.66
N ILE A 708 -44.49 12.29 27.95
CA ILE A 708 -44.74 11.81 29.32
C ILE A 708 -43.40 11.48 30.03
N ARG A 709 -42.44 10.89 29.35
CA ARG A 709 -41.12 10.51 29.91
C ARG A 709 -40.08 11.62 29.81
N ASN A 710 -40.46 12.79 29.32
CA ASN A 710 -39.57 13.94 29.08
C ASN A 710 -38.35 13.56 28.18
N TYR A 711 -38.59 12.72 27.17
CA TYR A 711 -37.56 12.35 26.21
C TYR A 711 -37.41 13.47 25.17
N LYS A 712 -36.15 13.90 24.99
CA LYS A 712 -35.69 14.88 23.98
C LYS A 712 -35.06 14.18 22.82
N PRO A 713 -34.81 14.84 21.68
CA PRO A 713 -34.12 14.21 20.50
C PRO A 713 -32.81 13.49 20.85
N LYS A 714 -32.08 13.93 21.88
CA LYS A 714 -30.86 13.29 22.35
C LYS A 714 -31.04 11.83 22.82
N HIS A 715 -32.22 11.47 23.37
CA HIS A 715 -32.50 10.11 23.86
C HIS A 715 -32.68 9.12 22.72
N PHE A 716 -32.97 9.59 21.52
CA PHE A 716 -33.06 8.82 20.30
C PHE A 716 -31.76 8.85 19.47
N SER A 717 -30.63 9.22 20.11
CA SER A 717 -29.30 9.24 19.47
C SER A 717 -28.45 8.08 20.00
N PHE A 718 -27.87 7.30 19.12
CA PHE A 718 -26.88 6.28 19.46
C PHE A 718 -25.46 6.87 19.66
N ASN A 719 -25.25 8.18 19.35
CA ASN A 719 -23.95 8.84 19.49
C ASN A 719 -23.78 9.51 20.87
N VAL A 720 -24.88 9.87 21.55
CA VAL A 720 -24.87 10.67 22.77
C VAL A 720 -25.45 9.87 23.93
N GLU A 721 -24.98 10.09 25.13
CA GLU A 721 -25.55 9.49 26.34
C GLU A 721 -26.98 9.94 26.61
N GLY A 722 -27.79 9.04 27.17
CA GLY A 722 -29.16 9.27 27.53
C GLY A 722 -30.11 8.14 27.14
N GLY A 723 -30.08 7.68 25.88
CA GLY A 723 -30.95 6.60 25.44
C GLY A 723 -30.21 5.44 24.76
N ARG A 724 -28.90 5.57 24.46
CA ARG A 724 -28.11 4.50 23.88
C ARG A 724 -27.79 3.39 24.89
N CYS A 725 -27.58 2.19 24.42
CA CYS A 725 -27.05 1.09 25.24
C CYS A 725 -25.67 1.48 25.81
N GLU A 726 -25.47 1.30 27.11
CA GLU A 726 -24.23 1.69 27.79
C GLU A 726 -23.08 0.75 27.52
N VAL A 727 -23.34 -0.55 27.31
CA VAL A 727 -22.35 -1.58 27.07
C VAL A 727 -21.69 -1.39 25.70
N CYS A 728 -22.47 -1.42 24.61
CA CYS A 728 -21.93 -1.19 23.26
C CYS A 728 -21.82 0.31 22.90
N LYS A 729 -22.18 1.21 23.79
CA LYS A 729 -22.16 2.67 23.58
C LYS A 729 -22.88 3.11 22.31
N GLY A 730 -23.93 2.37 21.90
CA GLY A 730 -24.73 2.64 20.71
C GLY A 730 -24.21 2.05 19.40
N GLU A 731 -23.23 1.18 19.43
CA GLU A 731 -22.72 0.50 18.23
C GLU A 731 -23.57 -0.71 17.82
N GLY A 732 -24.22 -1.35 18.80
CA GLY A 732 -24.96 -2.60 18.61
C GLY A 732 -24.06 -3.83 18.74
N GLU A 733 -22.77 -3.66 18.56
CA GLU A 733 -21.74 -4.70 18.58
C GLU A 733 -20.65 -4.34 19.58
N VAL A 734 -19.92 -5.35 20.05
CA VAL A 734 -18.71 -5.22 20.85
C VAL A 734 -17.54 -5.73 20.04
N THR A 735 -16.57 -4.87 19.77
CA THR A 735 -15.35 -5.22 19.03
C THR A 735 -14.29 -5.76 19.98
N ILE A 736 -13.76 -6.94 19.68
CA ILE A 736 -12.62 -7.55 20.36
C ILE A 736 -11.42 -7.36 19.43
N GLU A 737 -10.50 -6.47 19.83
CA GLU A 737 -9.27 -6.22 19.08
C GLU A 737 -8.33 -7.43 19.22
N MET A 738 -7.86 -7.95 18.09
CA MET A 738 -6.94 -9.08 18.00
C MET A 738 -5.57 -8.60 17.51
N GLN A 739 -4.51 -8.88 18.29
CA GLN A 739 -3.16 -8.38 17.97
C GLN A 739 -2.57 -8.92 16.65
N PHE A 740 -3.01 -10.10 16.19
CA PHE A 740 -2.43 -10.80 15.04
C PHE A 740 -3.45 -11.27 14.00
N MET A 741 -4.74 -10.95 14.19
CA MET A 741 -5.84 -11.34 13.31
C MET A 741 -6.79 -10.16 13.13
N ALA A 742 -7.74 -10.28 12.20
CA ALA A 742 -8.82 -9.30 12.07
C ALA A 742 -9.66 -9.23 13.35
N ASP A 743 -10.09 -8.02 13.71
CA ASP A 743 -10.95 -7.79 14.88
C ASP A 743 -12.24 -8.60 14.78
N VAL A 744 -12.69 -9.13 15.92
CA VAL A 744 -13.94 -9.90 16.00
C VAL A 744 -15.06 -8.97 16.50
N HIS A 745 -16.14 -8.89 15.72
CA HIS A 745 -17.34 -8.14 16.06
C HIS A 745 -18.40 -9.10 16.59
N LEU A 746 -18.83 -8.89 17.84
CA LEU A 746 -19.87 -9.70 18.47
C LEU A 746 -21.11 -8.82 18.73
N GLU A 747 -22.28 -9.38 18.46
CA GLU A 747 -23.53 -8.71 18.82
C GLU A 747 -23.58 -8.44 20.33
N CYS A 748 -24.04 -7.25 20.71
CA CYS A 748 -24.10 -6.88 22.12
C CYS A 748 -25.23 -7.64 22.83
N ASP A 749 -24.90 -8.48 23.80
CA ASP A 749 -25.84 -9.32 24.59
C ASP A 749 -26.88 -8.52 25.36
N VAL A 750 -26.59 -7.26 25.72
CA VAL A 750 -27.48 -6.41 26.52
C VAL A 750 -28.59 -5.79 25.66
N CYS A 751 -28.24 -5.27 24.47
CA CYS A 751 -29.26 -4.66 23.59
C CYS A 751 -29.65 -5.54 22.41
N ASN A 752 -29.05 -6.72 22.24
CA ASN A 752 -29.28 -7.64 21.12
C ASN A 752 -29.24 -6.88 19.78
N GLY A 753 -28.13 -6.17 19.53
CA GLY A 753 -27.91 -5.41 18.31
C GLY A 753 -28.71 -4.09 18.19
N LYS A 754 -29.70 -3.83 19.05
CA LYS A 754 -30.67 -2.72 18.90
C LYS A 754 -30.15 -1.33 19.26
N ARG A 755 -28.93 -1.21 19.74
CA ARG A 755 -28.21 0.07 20.02
C ARG A 755 -28.79 0.94 21.13
N PHE A 756 -30.06 0.78 21.53
CA PHE A 756 -30.78 1.61 22.50
C PHE A 756 -31.17 0.84 23.75
N LYS A 757 -31.48 1.57 24.81
CA LYS A 757 -32.13 1.06 26.04
C LYS A 757 -33.55 0.57 25.71
N LYS A 758 -34.00 -0.45 26.44
CA LYS A 758 -35.36 -1.01 26.25
C LYS A 758 -36.47 0.01 26.36
N GLU A 759 -36.35 0.93 27.32
CA GLU A 759 -37.34 1.99 27.59
C GLU A 759 -37.47 2.99 26.43
N VAL A 760 -36.42 3.22 25.69
CA VAL A 760 -36.43 4.07 24.49
C VAL A 760 -37.12 3.38 23.32
N LEU A 761 -36.93 2.05 23.20
CA LEU A 761 -37.55 1.24 22.16
C LEU A 761 -39.08 1.05 22.32
N GLU A 762 -39.62 1.35 23.51
CA GLU A 762 -41.07 1.36 23.75
C GLU A 762 -41.77 2.54 23.06
N VAL A 763 -41.02 3.61 22.73
CA VAL A 763 -41.58 4.73 21.98
C VAL A 763 -41.74 4.30 20.53
N LYS A 764 -42.94 4.36 20.00
CA LYS A 764 -43.25 3.97 18.63
C LYS A 764 -43.87 5.11 17.84
N TYR A 765 -43.56 5.17 16.59
CA TYR A 765 -44.20 5.97 15.56
C TYR A 765 -44.84 5.03 14.56
N ASP A 766 -46.13 5.06 14.38
CA ASP A 766 -46.92 4.15 13.55
C ASP A 766 -46.47 2.67 13.70
N GLY A 767 -46.45 2.23 14.96
CA GLY A 767 -46.13 0.84 15.34
C GLY A 767 -44.63 0.49 15.32
N LYS A 768 -43.75 1.34 14.78
CA LYS A 768 -42.33 1.09 14.67
C LYS A 768 -41.50 1.85 15.72
N SER A 769 -40.57 1.17 16.37
CA SER A 769 -39.59 1.78 17.26
C SER A 769 -38.47 2.47 16.44
N ILE A 770 -37.60 3.22 17.11
CA ILE A 770 -36.46 3.86 16.44
C ILE A 770 -35.50 2.83 15.81
N ASP A 771 -35.32 1.65 16.41
CA ASP A 771 -34.54 0.55 15.87
C ASP A 771 -35.21 -0.06 14.63
N ASP A 772 -36.53 -0.27 14.67
CA ASP A 772 -37.26 -0.78 13.50
C ASP A 772 -37.11 0.17 12.31
N ILE A 773 -37.16 1.49 12.54
CA ILE A 773 -36.90 2.50 11.49
C ILE A 773 -35.48 2.43 10.93
N LEU A 774 -34.47 2.26 11.79
CA LEU A 774 -33.07 2.14 11.34
C LEU A 774 -32.82 0.88 10.54
N ASN A 775 -33.60 -0.16 10.77
CA ASN A 775 -33.54 -1.44 10.05
C ASN A 775 -34.35 -1.45 8.74
N LEU A 776 -35.17 -0.42 8.47
CA LEU A 776 -35.83 -0.30 7.17
C LEU A 776 -34.79 -0.09 6.07
N THR A 777 -35.06 -0.67 4.90
CA THR A 777 -34.35 -0.29 3.68
C THR A 777 -34.71 1.13 3.29
N ILE A 778 -33.89 1.77 2.47
CA ILE A 778 -34.18 3.12 1.97
C ILE A 778 -35.49 3.14 1.21
N ASP A 779 -35.79 2.10 0.41
CA ASP A 779 -37.04 1.97 -0.34
C ASP A 779 -38.25 1.87 0.59
N ASP A 780 -38.20 0.98 1.58
CA ASP A 780 -39.26 0.82 2.57
C ASP A 780 -39.44 2.10 3.43
N ALA A 781 -38.34 2.79 3.75
CA ALA A 781 -38.39 4.01 4.52
C ALA A 781 -39.00 5.17 3.72
N VAL A 782 -38.68 5.31 2.43
CA VAL A 782 -39.30 6.33 1.56
C VAL A 782 -40.80 6.07 1.44
N ALA A 783 -41.22 4.80 1.22
CA ALA A 783 -42.62 4.43 1.20
C ALA A 783 -43.30 4.74 2.55
N PHE A 784 -42.78 4.25 3.65
CA PHE A 784 -43.32 4.47 5.01
C PHE A 784 -43.51 5.94 5.38
N PHE A 785 -42.51 6.80 5.16
CA PHE A 785 -42.60 8.21 5.47
C PHE A 785 -43.51 9.00 4.49
N SER A 786 -43.64 8.51 3.24
CA SER A 786 -44.57 9.10 2.26
C SER A 786 -46.01 8.78 2.62
N GLU A 787 -46.35 7.54 2.96
CA GLU A 787 -47.67 7.09 3.42
C GLU A 787 -48.10 7.80 4.70
N ASN A 788 -47.19 8.05 5.62
CA ASN A 788 -47.42 8.76 6.87
C ASN A 788 -47.34 10.31 6.74
N LEU A 789 -47.31 10.83 5.52
CA LEU A 789 -47.28 12.28 5.20
C LEU A 789 -46.08 13.04 5.80
N VAL A 790 -44.99 12.32 6.12
CA VAL A 790 -43.72 12.94 6.59
C VAL A 790 -42.82 13.27 5.40
N THR A 791 -43.32 14.09 4.51
CA THR A 791 -42.70 14.42 3.21
C THR A 791 -41.28 14.92 3.31
N LYS A 792 -40.93 15.66 4.38
CA LYS A 792 -39.57 16.18 4.60
C LYS A 792 -38.51 15.07 4.73
N ILE A 793 -38.83 13.99 5.45
CA ILE A 793 -37.90 12.85 5.60
C ILE A 793 -37.81 12.08 4.28
N ALA A 794 -38.95 11.77 3.66
CA ALA A 794 -39.03 11.07 2.39
C ALA A 794 -38.23 11.79 1.29
N GLN A 795 -38.34 13.12 1.18
CA GLN A 795 -37.58 13.93 0.21
C GLN A 795 -36.07 13.89 0.46
N LYS A 796 -35.60 13.83 1.71
CA LYS A 796 -34.19 13.68 2.03
C LYS A 796 -33.67 12.27 1.70
N LEU A 797 -34.51 11.25 1.80
CA LEU A 797 -34.13 9.85 1.49
C LEU A 797 -34.18 9.57 -0.01
N LYS A 798 -35.06 10.22 -0.78
CA LYS A 798 -35.25 9.99 -2.22
C LYS A 798 -33.95 9.97 -3.04
N PRO A 799 -33.00 10.89 -2.87
CA PRO A 799 -31.74 10.86 -3.62
C PRO A 799 -30.91 9.60 -3.40
N LEU A 800 -31.00 8.94 -2.22
CA LEU A 800 -30.35 7.65 -1.99
C LEU A 800 -30.99 6.53 -2.86
N GLN A 801 -32.30 6.58 -3.04
CA GLN A 801 -33.02 5.67 -3.92
C GLN A 801 -32.65 5.94 -5.38
N ASP A 802 -32.58 7.20 -5.79
CA ASP A 802 -32.27 7.61 -7.18
C ASP A 802 -30.85 7.18 -7.61
N VAL A 803 -29.88 7.12 -6.70
CA VAL A 803 -28.53 6.58 -6.98
C VAL A 803 -28.45 5.04 -6.90
N GLY A 804 -29.58 4.35 -6.73
CA GLY A 804 -29.63 2.89 -6.71
C GLY A 804 -29.24 2.24 -5.38
N LEU A 805 -29.44 2.94 -4.25
CA LEU A 805 -29.15 2.43 -2.91
C LEU A 805 -30.42 2.05 -2.14
N GLY A 806 -31.56 1.84 -2.81
CA GLY A 806 -32.84 1.55 -2.19
C GLY A 806 -32.82 0.35 -1.25
N TYR A 807 -31.98 -0.63 -1.51
CA TYR A 807 -31.81 -1.85 -0.71
C TYR A 807 -31.01 -1.68 0.58
N VAL A 808 -30.24 -0.61 0.74
CA VAL A 808 -29.39 -0.36 1.91
C VAL A 808 -30.27 0.04 3.10
N GLN A 809 -29.96 -0.48 4.30
CA GLN A 809 -30.67 -0.08 5.52
C GLN A 809 -30.27 1.30 5.99
N LEU A 810 -31.22 2.07 6.54
CA LEU A 810 -30.96 3.42 7.05
C LEU A 810 -29.85 3.47 8.11
N GLY A 811 -29.81 2.49 9.00
CA GLY A 811 -28.86 2.37 10.09
C GLY A 811 -27.65 1.50 9.79
N GLN A 812 -27.43 1.07 8.54
CA GLN A 812 -26.28 0.22 8.17
C GLN A 812 -24.97 0.93 8.49
N SER A 813 -24.04 0.23 9.18
CA SER A 813 -22.75 0.79 9.54
C SER A 813 -21.90 1.12 8.32
N SER A 814 -21.16 2.21 8.36
CA SER A 814 -20.23 2.60 7.29
C SER A 814 -19.11 1.56 7.07
N SER A 815 -18.79 0.74 8.08
CA SER A 815 -17.79 -0.33 7.98
C SER A 815 -18.27 -1.54 7.16
N THR A 816 -19.58 -1.71 7.02
CA THR A 816 -20.20 -2.83 6.27
C THR A 816 -20.60 -2.42 4.85
N LEU A 817 -20.47 -1.14 4.51
CA LEU A 817 -20.75 -0.64 3.16
C LEU A 817 -19.57 -0.95 2.22
N SER A 818 -19.87 -1.33 0.99
CA SER A 818 -18.87 -1.40 -0.06
C SER A 818 -18.34 0.00 -0.44
N GLY A 819 -17.16 0.06 -1.06
CA GLY A 819 -16.60 1.33 -1.53
C GLY A 819 -17.51 2.08 -2.50
N GLY A 820 -18.17 1.35 -3.41
CA GLY A 820 -19.13 1.91 -4.35
C GLY A 820 -20.42 2.43 -3.68
N GLU A 821 -20.92 1.73 -2.66
CA GLU A 821 -22.06 2.20 -1.85
C GLU A 821 -21.73 3.49 -1.11
N ALA A 822 -20.54 3.55 -0.49
CA ALA A 822 -20.07 4.76 0.19
C ALA A 822 -19.97 5.96 -0.77
N GLN A 823 -19.45 5.76 -1.99
CA GLN A 823 -19.40 6.81 -3.02
C GLN A 823 -20.79 7.28 -3.41
N ARG A 824 -21.75 6.37 -3.63
CA ARG A 824 -23.12 6.71 -4.01
C ARG A 824 -23.86 7.46 -2.88
N ILE A 825 -23.60 7.14 -1.60
CA ILE A 825 -24.13 7.91 -0.48
C ILE A 825 -23.56 9.33 -0.47
N LYS A 826 -22.25 9.49 -0.75
CA LYS A 826 -21.63 10.81 -0.88
C LYS A 826 -22.30 11.59 -2.03
N LEU A 827 -22.49 10.97 -3.20
CA LEU A 827 -23.17 11.56 -4.34
C LEU A 827 -24.60 11.99 -3.98
N ALA A 828 -25.39 11.12 -3.35
CA ALA A 828 -26.75 11.42 -2.93
C ALA A 828 -26.83 12.63 -1.98
N SER A 829 -25.83 12.81 -1.10
CA SER A 829 -25.80 13.96 -0.19
C SER A 829 -25.70 15.31 -0.90
N PHE A 830 -25.06 15.35 -2.08
CA PHE A 830 -25.00 16.55 -2.90
C PHE A 830 -26.30 16.78 -3.67
N LEU A 831 -26.96 15.72 -4.09
CA LEU A 831 -28.29 15.83 -4.72
C LEU A 831 -29.35 16.37 -3.75
N VAL A 832 -29.27 16.01 -2.45
CA VAL A 832 -30.11 16.58 -1.37
C VAL A 832 -29.87 18.06 -1.20
N LYS A 833 -28.61 18.53 -1.24
CA LYS A 833 -28.23 19.94 -1.12
C LYS A 833 -28.60 20.78 -2.36
N GLY A 834 -29.21 20.20 -3.37
CA GLY A 834 -29.41 20.63 -4.77
C GLY A 834 -30.13 21.95 -5.05
N HIS A 835 -30.15 22.90 -4.11
CA HIS A 835 -30.63 24.27 -4.30
C HIS A 835 -29.52 25.34 -4.28
N THR A 836 -28.23 24.94 -4.27
CA THR A 836 -27.16 25.92 -4.39
C THR A 836 -27.00 26.29 -5.86
N LYS A 837 -27.18 27.56 -6.21
CA LYS A 837 -26.85 28.16 -7.54
C LYS A 837 -25.36 28.06 -7.85
N ASP A 838 -24.58 27.50 -6.93
CA ASP A 838 -23.13 27.44 -7.02
C ASP A 838 -22.69 26.21 -7.80
N LYS A 839 -22.00 26.45 -8.92
CA LYS A 839 -21.45 25.39 -9.77
C LYS A 839 -20.27 24.71 -9.07
N ALA A 840 -20.25 23.39 -9.13
CA ALA A 840 -19.19 22.56 -8.55
C ALA A 840 -18.52 21.68 -9.60
N LEU A 841 -17.26 21.35 -9.38
CA LEU A 841 -16.57 20.27 -10.09
C LEU A 841 -16.50 19.04 -9.16
N PHE A 842 -17.13 17.96 -9.59
CA PHE A 842 -17.09 16.67 -8.92
C PHE A 842 -16.03 15.78 -9.55
N ILE A 843 -15.18 15.21 -8.73
CA ILE A 843 -14.14 14.26 -9.14
C ILE A 843 -14.49 12.92 -8.52
N PHE A 844 -14.67 11.90 -9.36
CA PHE A 844 -14.94 10.53 -8.94
C PHE A 844 -13.76 9.62 -9.24
N ASP A 845 -13.41 8.78 -8.28
CA ASP A 845 -12.34 7.78 -8.39
C ASP A 845 -12.97 6.39 -8.51
N GLU A 846 -12.96 5.81 -9.72
CA GLU A 846 -13.48 4.49 -10.08
C GLU A 846 -14.93 4.23 -9.55
N PRO A 847 -15.92 5.06 -9.95
CA PRO A 847 -17.27 4.97 -9.40
C PRO A 847 -18.09 3.76 -9.88
N THR A 848 -17.63 3.01 -10.89
CA THR A 848 -18.30 1.79 -11.37
C THR A 848 -17.89 0.53 -10.61
N THR A 849 -17.00 0.68 -9.64
CA THR A 849 -16.53 -0.42 -8.77
C THR A 849 -17.71 -1.20 -8.16
N GLY A 850 -17.75 -2.53 -8.37
CA GLY A 850 -18.79 -3.41 -7.84
C GLY A 850 -20.17 -3.17 -8.40
N LEU A 851 -20.30 -2.49 -9.52
CA LEU A 851 -21.58 -2.22 -10.15
C LEU A 851 -21.87 -3.18 -11.31
N HIS A 852 -23.06 -3.77 -11.25
CA HIS A 852 -23.65 -4.43 -12.41
C HIS A 852 -24.01 -3.40 -13.51
N PHE A 853 -24.07 -3.80 -14.78
CA PHE A 853 -24.44 -2.94 -15.93
C PHE A 853 -25.68 -2.07 -15.67
N HIS A 854 -26.70 -2.63 -15.02
CA HIS A 854 -27.91 -1.89 -14.66
C HIS A 854 -27.65 -0.73 -13.69
N ASP A 855 -26.76 -0.94 -12.72
CA ASP A 855 -26.40 0.09 -11.74
C ASP A 855 -25.54 1.20 -12.37
N ILE A 856 -24.67 0.84 -13.33
CA ILE A 856 -23.90 1.82 -14.14
C ILE A 856 -24.85 2.74 -14.90
N LYS A 857 -25.94 2.23 -15.48
CA LYS A 857 -26.98 3.03 -16.15
C LYS A 857 -27.60 4.06 -15.20
N LYS A 858 -27.93 3.68 -13.95
CA LYS A 858 -28.46 4.59 -12.92
C LYS A 858 -27.42 5.63 -12.49
N LEU A 859 -26.16 5.25 -12.36
CA LEU A 859 -25.08 6.18 -12.05
C LEU A 859 -24.90 7.23 -13.14
N LEU A 860 -24.89 6.83 -14.41
CA LEU A 860 -24.84 7.76 -15.56
C LEU A 860 -26.02 8.71 -15.59
N ALA A 861 -27.22 8.26 -15.27
CA ALA A 861 -28.39 9.13 -15.14
C ALA A 861 -28.19 10.18 -14.04
N SER A 862 -27.60 9.82 -12.91
CA SER A 862 -27.28 10.74 -11.82
C SER A 862 -26.20 11.77 -12.23
N PHE A 863 -25.19 11.34 -12.99
CA PHE A 863 -24.18 12.25 -13.55
C PHE A 863 -24.81 13.25 -14.52
N ASN A 864 -25.67 12.78 -15.41
CA ASN A 864 -26.38 13.66 -16.36
C ASN A 864 -27.24 14.69 -15.62
N ALA A 865 -27.96 14.29 -14.58
CA ALA A 865 -28.78 15.22 -13.76
C ALA A 865 -27.92 16.30 -13.08
N LEU A 866 -26.70 15.99 -12.66
CA LEU A 866 -25.78 16.99 -12.12
C LEU A 866 -25.25 17.94 -13.20
N ILE A 867 -24.88 17.42 -14.37
CA ILE A 867 -24.40 18.24 -15.49
C ILE A 867 -25.48 19.20 -16.00
N GLU A 868 -26.73 18.74 -16.08
CA GLU A 868 -27.90 19.57 -16.43
C GLU A 868 -28.13 20.73 -15.46
N LYS A 869 -27.77 20.57 -14.20
CA LYS A 869 -27.74 21.63 -13.19
C LYS A 869 -26.53 22.57 -13.31
N GLY A 870 -25.65 22.36 -14.29
CA GLY A 870 -24.48 23.17 -14.58
C GLY A 870 -23.20 22.78 -13.84
N HIS A 871 -23.17 21.61 -13.22
CA HIS A 871 -21.95 21.07 -12.62
C HIS A 871 -21.03 20.44 -13.66
N SER A 872 -19.76 20.24 -13.28
CA SER A 872 -18.76 19.57 -14.10
C SER A 872 -18.38 18.24 -13.42
N ILE A 873 -18.17 17.20 -14.20
CA ILE A 873 -17.82 15.88 -13.70
C ILE A 873 -16.52 15.39 -14.35
N VAL A 874 -15.58 15.01 -13.52
CA VAL A 874 -14.32 14.36 -13.89
C VAL A 874 -14.29 12.98 -13.24
N VAL A 875 -14.05 11.94 -14.03
CA VAL A 875 -14.07 10.55 -13.56
C VAL A 875 -12.77 9.87 -13.93
N ILE A 876 -12.12 9.22 -12.97
CA ILE A 876 -11.04 8.26 -13.24
C ILE A 876 -11.70 6.92 -13.44
N GLU A 877 -11.56 6.30 -14.62
CA GLU A 877 -12.29 5.07 -14.95
C GLU A 877 -11.58 4.16 -15.95
N HIS A 878 -11.91 2.86 -15.83
CA HIS A 878 -11.47 1.80 -16.73
C HIS A 878 -12.63 1.08 -17.42
N ASN A 879 -13.85 1.22 -16.89
CA ASN A 879 -15.04 0.57 -17.41
C ASN A 879 -15.44 1.14 -18.76
N ILE A 880 -15.41 0.31 -19.80
CA ILE A 880 -15.68 0.73 -21.18
C ILE A 880 -17.12 1.22 -21.37
N GLU A 881 -18.09 0.68 -20.62
CA GLU A 881 -19.49 1.08 -20.68
C GLU A 881 -19.69 2.54 -20.19
N LEU A 882 -18.92 2.99 -19.21
CA LEU A 882 -18.92 4.39 -18.80
C LEU A 882 -18.08 5.26 -19.76
N ILE A 883 -16.90 4.78 -20.19
CA ILE A 883 -16.00 5.51 -21.08
C ILE A 883 -16.70 5.85 -22.41
N LYS A 884 -17.47 4.92 -22.99
CA LYS A 884 -18.21 5.18 -24.24
C LYS A 884 -19.27 6.27 -24.09
N CYS A 885 -19.74 6.56 -22.87
CA CYS A 885 -20.73 7.61 -22.59
C CYS A 885 -20.11 8.98 -22.27
N ALA A 886 -18.78 9.10 -22.16
CA ALA A 886 -18.09 10.34 -21.85
C ALA A 886 -18.23 11.40 -22.95
N ASP A 887 -18.29 12.67 -22.58
CA ASP A 887 -18.22 13.79 -23.55
C ASP A 887 -16.76 14.03 -23.97
N TYR A 888 -15.82 13.82 -23.05
CA TYR A 888 -14.39 14.04 -23.27
C TYR A 888 -13.55 12.98 -22.56
N ILE A 889 -12.51 12.51 -23.21
CA ILE A 889 -11.59 11.51 -22.67
C ILE A 889 -10.17 12.06 -22.62
N ILE A 890 -9.46 11.75 -21.55
CA ILE A 890 -8.03 11.98 -21.36
C ILE A 890 -7.42 10.60 -21.14
N ASP A 891 -6.60 10.12 -22.09
CA ASP A 891 -5.97 8.80 -22.04
C ASP A 891 -4.48 8.92 -21.74
N LEU A 892 -4.04 8.30 -20.65
CA LEU A 892 -2.66 8.30 -20.18
C LEU A 892 -2.00 6.94 -20.40
N GLY A 893 -0.74 6.93 -20.79
CA GLY A 893 -0.02 5.70 -21.02
C GLY A 893 1.40 5.92 -21.56
N PRO A 894 1.87 5.02 -22.47
CA PRO A 894 1.22 3.77 -22.94
C PRO A 894 1.21 2.64 -21.90
N GLU A 895 2.18 2.61 -21.00
CA GLU A 895 2.33 1.59 -19.94
C GLU A 895 2.24 2.23 -18.54
N GLY A 896 2.45 1.42 -17.48
CA GLY A 896 2.56 1.90 -16.11
C GLY A 896 3.99 2.30 -15.72
N GLY A 897 4.14 2.99 -14.58
CA GLY A 897 5.45 3.33 -14.01
C GLY A 897 6.27 4.29 -14.87
N LYS A 898 7.58 4.02 -15.01
CA LYS A 898 8.52 4.88 -15.76
C LYS A 898 8.18 4.99 -17.25
N ASN A 899 7.60 3.96 -17.83
CA ASN A 899 7.20 3.91 -19.24
C ASN A 899 5.81 4.50 -19.48
N GLY A 900 5.15 5.00 -18.43
CA GLY A 900 3.87 5.68 -18.48
C GLY A 900 3.99 7.19 -18.38
N GLY A 901 2.90 7.83 -17.95
CA GLY A 901 2.88 9.26 -17.64
C GLY A 901 2.78 10.19 -18.84
N ASN A 902 2.66 9.65 -20.04
CA ASN A 902 2.45 10.44 -21.26
C ASN A 902 0.96 10.64 -21.54
N LEU A 903 0.60 11.77 -22.10
CA LEU A 903 -0.71 12.02 -22.68
C LEU A 903 -0.78 11.33 -24.05
N ILE A 904 -1.51 10.23 -24.16
CA ILE A 904 -1.68 9.48 -25.41
C ILE A 904 -2.74 10.12 -26.29
N PHE A 905 -3.82 10.59 -25.64
CA PHE A 905 -4.93 11.20 -26.35
C PHE A 905 -5.75 12.10 -25.43
N GLN A 906 -6.35 13.14 -26.03
CA GLN A 906 -7.45 13.91 -25.42
C GLN A 906 -8.46 14.32 -26.49
N GLY A 907 -9.75 14.12 -26.21
CA GLY A 907 -10.84 14.39 -27.15
C GLY A 907 -12.07 13.52 -26.94
N THR A 908 -12.89 13.35 -27.97
CA THR A 908 -14.12 12.54 -27.88
C THR A 908 -13.84 11.03 -27.96
N PRO A 909 -14.74 10.17 -27.45
CA PRO A 909 -14.61 8.71 -27.52
C PRO A 909 -14.40 8.19 -28.95
N GLU A 910 -15.12 8.73 -29.93
CA GLU A 910 -15.06 8.32 -31.34
C GLU A 910 -13.69 8.60 -31.98
N LYS A 911 -13.03 9.67 -31.53
CA LYS A 911 -11.67 10.00 -32.00
C LYS A 911 -10.63 9.10 -31.30
N LEU A 912 -10.83 8.79 -30.01
CA LEU A 912 -9.97 7.84 -29.27
C LEU A 912 -9.99 6.46 -29.91
N ALA A 913 -11.18 5.93 -30.25
CA ALA A 913 -11.33 4.60 -30.87
C ALA A 913 -10.49 4.40 -32.16
N LYS A 914 -10.09 5.49 -32.82
CA LYS A 914 -9.22 5.49 -34.01
C LYS A 914 -7.72 5.56 -33.68
N ASN A 915 -7.35 5.73 -32.41
CA ASN A 915 -5.94 5.92 -31.99
C ASN A 915 -5.27 4.57 -31.75
N LYS A 916 -4.38 4.19 -32.65
CA LYS A 916 -3.62 2.92 -32.58
C LYS A 916 -2.60 2.84 -31.42
N LYS A 917 -2.24 3.97 -30.79
CA LYS A 917 -1.27 4.01 -29.68
C LYS A 917 -1.93 3.77 -28.32
N SER A 918 -3.25 3.87 -28.24
CA SER A 918 -4.02 3.71 -27.01
C SER A 918 -4.46 2.25 -26.83
N HIS A 919 -4.17 1.69 -25.68
CA HIS A 919 -4.73 0.38 -25.32
C HIS A 919 -6.24 0.44 -25.10
N THR A 920 -6.75 1.52 -24.51
CA THR A 920 -8.19 1.74 -24.30
C THR A 920 -8.95 1.77 -25.63
N ALA A 921 -8.34 2.32 -26.68
CA ALA A 921 -8.98 2.47 -28.00
C ALA A 921 -9.44 1.14 -28.59
N LYS A 922 -8.66 0.05 -28.39
CA LYS A 922 -8.99 -1.29 -28.91
C LYS A 922 -10.36 -1.76 -28.36
N TYR A 923 -10.53 -1.72 -27.05
CA TYR A 923 -11.76 -2.18 -26.39
C TYR A 923 -12.93 -1.21 -26.58
N LEU A 924 -12.64 0.09 -26.67
CA LEU A 924 -13.67 1.10 -26.92
C LEU A 924 -14.23 1.00 -28.34
N ALA A 925 -13.41 0.70 -29.34
CA ALA A 925 -13.85 0.54 -30.72
C ALA A 925 -14.86 -0.59 -30.85
N GLU A 926 -14.69 -1.70 -30.17
CA GLU A 926 -15.62 -2.84 -30.17
C GLU A 926 -17.01 -2.45 -29.64
N LYS A 927 -17.09 -1.56 -28.65
CA LYS A 927 -18.37 -1.11 -28.03
C LYS A 927 -18.99 0.14 -28.67
N LEU A 928 -18.27 0.83 -29.58
CA LEU A 928 -18.80 1.98 -30.35
C LEU A 928 -19.27 1.60 -31.76
N LEU A 929 -18.83 0.46 -32.29
CA LEU A 929 -19.16 0.02 -33.67
C LEU A 929 -20.53 -0.67 -33.78
N PHE A 930 -21.30 -0.81 -32.68
CA PHE A 930 -22.61 -1.44 -32.65
C PHE A 930 -23.73 -0.45 -32.32
#